data_4053fb7e1a7124df192ed4fd41017bcf
#
_entry.id   4053fb7e1a7124df192ed4fd41017bcf
#
_cell.length_a   1.000
_cell.length_b   1.000
_cell.length_c   1.000
_cell.angle_alpha   90.00
_cell.angle_beta   90.00
_cell.angle_gamma   90.00
#
_symmetry.space_group_name_H-M   'P 1'
#
loop_
_entity.id
_entity.type
_entity.pdbx_description
1 polymer ?
#
loop_
_entity_poly.entity_id
_entity_poly.type
_entity_poly.pdbx_seq_one_letter_code
_entity_poly.pdbx_strand_id
1 'polypeptide(L)'
;MKEKWNCILYLIWFSYLIIAGILMFGHGFLLSRKTLDDVSQCLSHENLGCDGHESLTGTTDCKSDKIELFLNNPGSPLLCSSLRNRVVLILVDSLRFDFTEYDENLENPLYYQNRLPIIHKTLKKWPEKSRLYRFMADPPTTTFQRVKALVTGSLPTFVDASSNFAALELHEDNIIDQVVRSKGHAVLLGDDTWARLLPGRWLRSHAMYSFHTWDLDTVDTEVDSKIYDELKKDDWTLLLAHYLGVDHAGHRYGPNHPEMMRKLNETNSRLEKIIDTLPSDAILYVIGDHGMTETGAGDHGGETKAERTAALFAYYKGGFAGDGSDIEIGREIQQTDLAPTVTAAIASVPPAPSLGNVLMPLLPKMSKTNTLLHLSNNLKQISQYLVRYGEESQQVSLDRLAELINSTRDQIEKTSNVKTEQDLKTYIADVRSLIDNIRSVFREVWVEFDSLSMLRALLLLLLAVFFNWIIAEGIPVERIPHVFASSFVPTGVISNAVCISLVYTGFYFELYEDLESAIILSTGLVSGAITCALAILHWDGITQKWYEGRTQFYERFARSALFASAAVLVSNSYIIEEGSVLSYLSLSVLGVIAWNISNLKALGLWAGCGVVLALSRSYRGCREEQGDCWTAGGNLPTGQASRAALVIALGSVAAVVAVARRHVSWRGYGIVIAGIFTCAHWAVGWGSLGSPTRSRLLARVAWLCIVTMFGLLLKKDRNGPTVPLVVVGLLFYLANCLVLGASYAPAAALALLSGFLVLNIVGMMKIEGSTKYSLSSRCSSSLACVWALLASYHFYGAGHHPTLSHIRWTAVFHAGDPNYLPFGHAISFLLMTVSLFGMPMMFGATVPLLALWGRNGAPMGPRSQLAAVFTLCLKFALCFAIRVFSCALSATIHCRHLMIWGVFTPKLLFEAGACASALFGTLLGAALTAWHLPSQNRSS
;
A
#
# COMPACT_ATOMS: atom_id res chain seq x y z
N MET A 1 20.02 -26.35 -28.33
CA MET A 1 19.38 -26.31 -26.98
C MET A 1 20.05 -25.31 -26.05
N LYS A 2 21.39 -25.30 -25.97
CA LYS A 2 22.16 -24.43 -25.09
C LYS A 2 21.85 -22.93 -25.28
N GLU A 3 21.80 -22.44 -26.51
CA GLU A 3 21.50 -21.04 -26.86
C GLU A 3 20.13 -20.56 -26.34
N LYS A 4 19.10 -21.42 -26.44
CA LYS A 4 17.73 -21.07 -25.98
C LYS A 4 17.66 -20.80 -24.47
N TRP A 5 18.31 -21.67 -23.71
CA TRP A 5 18.31 -21.57 -22.26
C TRP A 5 19.20 -20.43 -21.76
N ASN A 6 20.32 -20.16 -22.41
CA ASN A 6 21.19 -19.04 -22.06
C ASN A 6 20.47 -17.68 -22.25
N CYS A 7 19.67 -17.52 -23.31
CA CYS A 7 18.85 -16.32 -23.48
C CYS A 7 17.84 -16.11 -22.32
N ILE A 8 17.19 -17.20 -21.89
CA ILE A 8 16.26 -17.15 -20.78
C ILE A 8 16.98 -16.86 -19.45
N LEU A 9 18.11 -17.55 -19.21
CA LEU A 9 18.96 -17.34 -18.04
C LEU A 9 19.44 -15.88 -17.96
N TYR A 10 19.78 -15.26 -19.10
CA TYR A 10 20.16 -13.86 -19.13
C TYR A 10 18.99 -12.93 -18.75
N LEU A 11 17.79 -13.18 -19.26
CA LEU A 11 16.60 -12.41 -18.88
C LEU A 11 16.26 -12.57 -17.39
N ILE A 12 16.42 -13.79 -16.85
CA ILE A 12 16.25 -14.04 -15.40
C ILE A 12 17.29 -13.23 -14.61
N TRP A 13 18.54 -13.25 -15.06
CA TRP A 13 19.62 -12.54 -14.42
C TRP A 13 19.40 -11.02 -14.45
N PHE A 14 19.02 -10.47 -15.61
CA PHE A 14 18.67 -9.05 -15.73
C PHE A 14 17.49 -8.68 -14.80
N SER A 15 16.45 -9.52 -14.78
CA SER A 15 15.31 -9.33 -13.88
C SER A 15 15.74 -9.35 -12.41
N TYR A 16 16.64 -10.24 -12.04
CA TYR A 16 17.23 -10.30 -10.69
C TYR A 16 17.94 -8.99 -10.33
N LEU A 17 18.77 -8.43 -11.21
CA LEU A 17 19.48 -7.18 -10.94
C LEU A 17 18.53 -6.00 -10.71
N ILE A 18 17.47 -5.91 -11.50
CA ILE A 18 16.47 -4.86 -11.34
C ILE A 18 15.70 -5.04 -10.03
N ILE A 19 15.24 -6.25 -9.73
CA ILE A 19 14.51 -6.53 -8.48
C ILE A 19 15.42 -6.31 -7.26
N ALA A 20 16.66 -6.76 -7.32
CA ALA A 20 17.65 -6.54 -6.26
C ALA A 20 17.89 -5.05 -5.99
N GLY A 21 18.03 -4.25 -7.06
CA GLY A 21 18.16 -2.80 -6.96
C GLY A 21 16.92 -2.15 -6.34
N ILE A 22 15.71 -2.61 -6.71
CA ILE A 22 14.44 -2.13 -6.12
C ILE A 22 14.37 -2.48 -4.63
N LEU A 23 14.69 -3.71 -4.25
CA LEU A 23 14.65 -4.14 -2.84
C LEU A 23 15.66 -3.38 -1.99
N MET A 24 16.90 -3.24 -2.47
CA MET A 24 17.93 -2.45 -1.79
C MET A 24 17.52 -0.98 -1.67
N PHE A 25 16.90 -0.40 -2.71
CA PHE A 25 16.36 0.95 -2.63
C PHE A 25 15.24 1.04 -1.59
N GLY A 26 14.33 0.07 -1.60
CA GLY A 26 13.26 -0.03 -0.62
C GLY A 26 13.81 -0.12 0.81
N HIS A 27 14.84 -0.91 1.03
CA HIS A 27 15.49 -1.01 2.34
C HIS A 27 16.05 0.33 2.83
N GLY A 28 16.70 1.11 1.96
CA GLY A 28 17.22 2.43 2.33
C GLY A 28 16.19 3.56 2.37
N PHE A 29 15.08 3.41 1.64
CA PHE A 29 14.06 4.46 1.47
C PHE A 29 12.84 4.25 2.39
N LEU A 30 12.38 3.01 2.56
CA LEU A 30 11.22 2.66 3.37
C LEU A 30 11.65 2.28 4.78
N LEU A 31 12.42 3.11 5.45
CA LEU A 31 13.03 2.75 6.71
C LEU A 31 12.02 2.41 7.80
N SER A 32 12.40 1.38 8.57
CA SER A 32 11.79 1.10 9.85
C SER A 32 12.23 2.18 10.86
N ARG A 33 11.29 2.65 11.64
CA ARG A 33 11.57 3.45 12.81
C ARG A 33 12.46 2.65 13.77
N LYS A 34 13.46 3.28 14.35
CA LYS A 34 14.15 2.69 15.50
C LYS A 34 13.19 2.68 16.70
N THR A 35 12.75 1.50 17.08
CA THR A 35 11.91 1.29 18.25
C THR A 35 12.78 1.15 19.48
N LEU A 36 12.41 1.82 20.57
CA LEU A 36 13.05 1.64 21.87
C LEU A 36 12.22 0.63 22.66
N ASP A 37 12.88 -0.36 23.26
CA ASP A 37 12.24 -1.39 24.10
C ASP A 37 12.04 -0.92 25.56
N ASP A 38 12.20 0.37 25.80
CA ASP A 38 12.01 0.97 27.11
C ASP A 38 10.55 0.91 27.55
N VAL A 39 10.34 0.75 28.84
CA VAL A 39 9.03 0.61 29.46
C VAL A 39 8.86 1.61 30.58
N SER A 40 7.76 2.38 30.56
CA SER A 40 7.42 3.28 31.66
C SER A 40 6.97 2.51 32.90
N GLN A 41 7.50 2.89 34.04
CA GLN A 41 7.11 2.34 35.35
C GLN A 41 6.89 3.47 36.33
N CYS A 42 5.87 3.35 37.17
CA CYS A 42 5.61 4.32 38.23
C CYS A 42 5.77 3.68 39.63
N LEU A 43 6.15 4.52 40.57
CA LEU A 43 6.19 4.14 42.00
C LEU A 43 4.79 4.33 42.61
N SER A 44 4.31 3.34 43.37
CA SER A 44 3.07 3.48 44.16
C SER A 44 3.25 4.46 45.32
N HIS A 45 2.19 5.16 45.70
CA HIS A 45 2.16 6.07 46.85
C HIS A 45 2.56 5.36 48.20
N GLU A 46 2.37 4.06 48.27
CA GLU A 46 2.75 3.24 49.43
C GLU A 46 4.27 3.13 49.59
N ASN A 47 5.02 3.22 48.50
CA ASN A 47 6.49 3.13 48.48
C ASN A 47 7.21 4.46 48.74
N LEU A 48 6.46 5.56 49.00
CA LEU A 48 7.04 6.87 49.30
C LEU A 48 7.63 6.99 50.70
N GLY A 49 7.66 5.90 51.47
CA GLY A 49 8.41 5.80 52.75
C GLY A 49 8.07 6.91 53.76
N CYS A 50 6.80 7.06 54.08
CA CYS A 50 6.39 7.72 55.32
C CYS A 50 6.28 6.62 56.37
N ASP A 51 7.42 6.17 56.93
CA ASP A 51 7.43 5.21 58.02
C ASP A 51 6.72 5.79 59.22
N GLY A 52 5.68 5.04 59.67
CA GLY A 52 4.85 5.42 60.78
C GLY A 52 5.58 5.55 62.10
N HIS A 53 6.07 6.73 62.37
CA HIS A 53 6.13 7.18 63.74
C HIS A 53 4.87 7.99 63.99
N GLU A 54 3.91 7.39 64.70
CA GLU A 54 2.78 8.04 65.29
C GLU A 54 3.20 9.25 66.12
N SER A 55 3.20 10.42 65.53
CA SER A 55 3.19 11.66 66.26
C SER A 55 1.75 12.18 66.25
N LEU A 56 1.19 12.46 67.42
CA LEU A 56 -0.17 12.78 67.77
C LEU A 56 -0.71 14.08 67.16
N THR A 57 -0.12 14.61 66.09
CA THR A 57 -0.61 15.81 65.38
C THR A 57 -0.34 15.74 63.89
N GLY A 58 -1.37 15.47 63.12
CA GLY A 58 -1.44 15.86 61.73
C GLY A 58 -0.63 15.10 60.66
N THR A 59 -1.00 13.89 60.33
CA THR A 59 -0.43 13.02 59.29
C THR A 59 -0.68 13.40 57.85
N THR A 60 -1.16 14.59 57.55
CA THR A 60 -1.48 15.07 56.18
C THR A 60 -0.31 15.78 55.50
N ASP A 61 0.62 16.40 56.26
CA ASP A 61 1.63 17.27 55.67
C ASP A 61 2.81 16.52 55.00
N CYS A 62 3.26 15.41 55.58
CA CYS A 62 4.41 14.68 55.06
C CYS A 62 4.22 14.06 53.65
N LYS A 63 2.99 13.65 53.33
CA LYS A 63 2.67 13.13 52.00
C LYS A 63 2.55 14.25 50.95
N SER A 64 2.05 15.41 51.35
CA SER A 64 1.90 16.55 50.44
C SER A 64 3.26 17.12 50.05
N ASP A 65 4.13 17.36 51.00
CA ASP A 65 5.48 17.93 50.78
C ASP A 65 6.39 16.98 49.93
N LYS A 66 6.29 15.69 50.17
CA LYS A 66 7.04 14.72 49.38
C LYS A 66 6.54 14.61 47.95
N ILE A 67 5.22 14.64 47.75
CA ILE A 67 4.66 14.64 46.38
C ILE A 67 5.12 15.88 45.64
N GLU A 68 5.11 17.06 46.27
CA GLU A 68 5.55 18.31 45.67
C GLU A 68 7.02 18.27 45.27
N LEU A 69 7.88 17.68 46.09
CA LEU A 69 9.28 17.48 45.77
C LEU A 69 9.48 16.56 44.56
N PHE A 70 8.66 15.50 44.43
CA PHE A 70 8.68 14.64 43.26
C PHE A 70 8.15 15.34 41.98
N LEU A 71 7.14 16.17 42.10
CA LEU A 71 6.58 16.90 40.95
C LEU A 71 7.59 17.83 40.29
N ASN A 72 8.42 18.51 41.11
CA ASN A 72 9.31 19.57 40.66
C ASN A 72 10.70 19.09 40.26
N ASN A 73 11.05 17.81 40.53
CA ASN A 73 12.36 17.27 40.23
C ASN A 73 12.34 16.46 38.94
N PRO A 74 13.02 16.93 37.86
CA PRO A 74 13.08 16.22 36.58
C PRO A 74 13.71 14.81 36.66
N GLY A 75 14.61 14.60 37.64
CA GLY A 75 15.30 13.33 37.87
C GLY A 75 14.52 12.33 38.73
N SER A 76 13.36 12.71 39.28
CA SER A 76 12.58 11.82 40.12
C SER A 76 11.79 10.82 39.26
N PRO A 77 11.53 9.59 39.79
CA PRO A 77 10.75 8.60 39.06
C PRO A 77 9.28 9.08 38.85
N LEU A 78 8.59 8.42 37.91
CA LEU A 78 7.16 8.62 37.66
C LEU A 78 6.37 8.10 38.88
N LEU A 79 5.27 8.77 39.22
CA LEU A 79 4.38 8.40 40.33
C LEU A 79 3.02 7.93 39.79
N CYS A 80 2.52 6.79 40.28
CA CYS A 80 1.18 6.34 39.96
C CYS A 80 0.13 7.28 40.57
N SER A 81 -0.97 7.55 39.87
CA SER A 81 -2.10 8.29 40.44
C SER A 81 -2.89 7.39 41.39
N SER A 82 -3.56 7.99 42.37
CA SER A 82 -4.48 7.26 43.25
C SER A 82 -5.93 7.21 42.69
N LEU A 83 -6.27 8.03 41.69
CA LEU A 83 -7.60 8.13 41.10
C LEU A 83 -7.68 7.18 39.91
N ARG A 84 -8.37 6.07 40.08
CA ARG A 84 -8.53 5.04 39.05
C ARG A 84 -9.97 5.00 38.55
N ASN A 85 -10.16 5.24 37.26
CA ASN A 85 -11.44 5.04 36.59
C ASN A 85 -11.35 3.82 35.66
N ARG A 86 -12.49 3.21 35.38
CA ARG A 86 -12.60 2.26 34.28
C ARG A 86 -12.71 3.02 32.97
N VAL A 87 -12.21 2.44 31.88
CA VAL A 87 -12.29 3.03 30.55
C VAL A 87 -12.97 2.07 29.58
N VAL A 88 -13.98 2.58 28.89
CA VAL A 88 -14.61 1.92 27.74
C VAL A 88 -14.14 2.63 26.49
N LEU A 89 -13.37 1.95 25.67
CA LEU A 89 -12.84 2.46 24.40
C LEU A 89 -13.59 1.79 23.25
N ILE A 90 -14.45 2.53 22.60
CA ILE A 90 -15.17 2.08 21.41
C ILE A 90 -14.46 2.64 20.19
N LEU A 91 -13.90 1.79 19.38
CA LEU A 91 -13.39 2.14 18.09
C LEU A 91 -14.43 1.79 17.03
N VAL A 92 -14.87 2.78 16.28
CA VAL A 92 -15.70 2.61 15.09
C VAL A 92 -14.81 2.90 13.89
N ASP A 93 -14.42 1.85 13.18
CA ASP A 93 -13.48 1.94 12.06
C ASP A 93 -13.98 2.92 11.00
N SER A 94 -13.11 3.78 10.52
CA SER A 94 -13.41 4.85 9.55
C SER A 94 -14.47 5.87 10.00
N LEU A 95 -14.65 6.12 11.30
CA LEU A 95 -15.60 7.12 11.79
C LEU A 95 -15.08 8.54 11.52
N ARG A 96 -15.49 9.12 10.41
CA ARG A 96 -15.19 10.52 10.05
C ARG A 96 -15.86 11.50 11.01
N PHE A 97 -15.23 12.67 11.22
CA PHE A 97 -15.80 13.71 12.08
C PHE A 97 -17.14 14.25 11.54
N ASP A 98 -17.26 14.48 10.23
CA ASP A 98 -18.48 14.98 9.60
C ASP A 98 -19.68 13.98 9.68
N PHE A 99 -19.44 12.69 9.94
CA PHE A 99 -20.50 11.74 10.26
C PHE A 99 -21.15 12.01 11.61
N THR A 100 -20.43 12.69 12.52
CA THR A 100 -20.89 13.04 13.86
C THR A 100 -21.55 14.42 13.94
N GLU A 101 -21.40 15.22 12.89
CA GLU A 101 -22.04 16.55 12.80
C GLU A 101 -23.55 16.40 12.59
N TYR A 102 -24.31 17.30 13.21
CA TYR A 102 -25.77 17.30 13.14
C TYR A 102 -26.31 18.72 12.90
N ASP A 103 -27.01 18.91 11.79
CA ASP A 103 -27.65 20.18 11.43
C ASP A 103 -29.15 19.96 11.20
N GLU A 104 -29.98 20.59 12.06
CA GLU A 104 -31.45 20.51 11.99
C GLU A 104 -32.02 21.17 10.72
N ASN A 105 -31.29 22.13 10.12
CA ASN A 105 -31.74 22.92 8.97
C ASN A 105 -31.33 22.35 7.62
N LEU A 106 -30.64 21.21 7.58
CA LEU A 106 -30.14 20.62 6.35
C LEU A 106 -31.28 20.03 5.51
N GLU A 107 -31.59 20.71 4.39
CA GLU A 107 -32.59 20.27 3.42
C GLU A 107 -32.03 19.16 2.54
N ASN A 108 -32.30 18.03 2.39
CA ASN A 108 -31.72 16.92 1.61
C ASN A 108 -30.35 16.43 2.07
N PRO A 109 -30.26 15.87 3.29
CA PRO A 109 -29.01 15.33 3.80
C PRO A 109 -28.50 14.16 2.95
N LEU A 110 -27.20 14.12 2.72
CA LEU A 110 -26.52 12.95 2.17
C LEU A 110 -26.75 11.73 3.07
N TYR A 111 -26.53 10.53 2.57
CA TYR A 111 -26.83 9.31 3.31
C TYR A 111 -26.08 9.20 4.64
N TYR A 112 -24.89 9.77 4.77
CA TYR A 112 -24.10 9.77 6.01
C TYR A 112 -24.42 10.93 6.97
N GLN A 113 -25.08 11.99 6.49
CA GLN A 113 -25.35 13.18 7.31
C GLN A 113 -26.54 12.97 8.27
N ASN A 114 -26.47 13.58 9.46
CA ASN A 114 -27.50 13.53 10.48
C ASN A 114 -27.85 12.10 10.97
N ARG A 115 -26.89 11.14 10.95
CA ARG A 115 -27.16 9.74 11.32
C ARG A 115 -26.77 9.37 12.75
N LEU A 116 -26.00 10.24 13.43
CA LEU A 116 -25.57 10.05 14.81
C LEU A 116 -26.16 11.13 15.77
N PRO A 117 -27.50 11.35 15.78
CA PRO A 117 -28.13 12.38 16.60
C PRO A 117 -27.87 12.20 18.09
N ILE A 118 -27.54 11.01 18.59
CA ILE A 118 -27.25 10.77 20.01
C ILE A 118 -26.09 11.62 20.51
N ILE A 119 -25.05 11.82 19.68
CA ILE A 119 -23.89 12.64 20.03
C ILE A 119 -24.33 14.07 20.25
N HIS A 120 -25.07 14.67 19.31
CA HIS A 120 -25.59 16.02 19.41
C HIS A 120 -26.53 16.19 20.62
N LYS A 121 -27.47 15.25 20.81
CA LYS A 121 -28.40 15.25 21.95
C LYS A 121 -27.66 15.22 23.30
N THR A 122 -26.59 14.38 23.37
CA THR A 122 -25.78 14.25 24.60
C THR A 122 -24.98 15.51 24.87
N LEU A 123 -24.35 16.11 23.84
CA LEU A 123 -23.63 17.37 23.95
C LEU A 123 -24.58 18.53 24.41
N LYS A 124 -25.77 18.59 23.83
CA LYS A 124 -26.76 19.63 24.20
C LYS A 124 -27.31 19.42 25.61
N LYS A 125 -27.59 18.18 26.02
CA LYS A 125 -28.21 17.85 27.31
C LYS A 125 -27.24 17.89 28.49
N TRP A 126 -26.00 17.44 28.26
CA TRP A 126 -24.97 17.31 29.31
C TRP A 126 -23.61 17.85 28.83
N PRO A 127 -23.49 19.17 28.61
CA PRO A 127 -22.27 19.76 28.08
C PRO A 127 -21.04 19.58 29.00
N GLU A 128 -21.23 19.48 30.31
CA GLU A 128 -20.14 19.19 31.24
C GLU A 128 -19.68 17.72 31.27
N LYS A 129 -20.52 16.81 30.75
CA LYS A 129 -20.26 15.34 30.76
C LYS A 129 -19.86 14.79 29.43
N SER A 130 -19.85 15.60 28.39
CA SER A 130 -19.57 15.15 27.02
C SER A 130 -18.64 16.09 26.27
N ARG A 131 -17.86 15.54 25.33
CA ARG A 131 -16.89 16.26 24.49
C ARG A 131 -16.91 15.69 23.09
N LEU A 132 -16.66 16.52 22.08
CA LEU A 132 -16.50 16.10 20.69
C LEU A 132 -15.35 16.86 20.05
N TYR A 133 -14.38 16.14 19.52
CA TYR A 133 -13.16 16.67 18.90
C TYR A 133 -12.94 16.09 17.50
N ARG A 134 -12.25 16.86 16.65
CA ARG A 134 -11.61 16.34 15.44
C ARG A 134 -10.35 15.60 15.83
N PHE A 135 -10.31 14.31 15.57
CA PHE A 135 -9.26 13.39 15.97
C PHE A 135 -8.34 13.14 14.79
N MET A 136 -7.23 13.89 14.75
CA MET A 136 -6.35 13.97 13.59
C MET A 136 -5.44 12.77 13.50
N ALA A 137 -5.58 12.00 12.41
CA ALA A 137 -4.72 10.87 12.07
C ALA A 137 -3.48 11.36 11.30
N ASP A 138 -2.30 10.84 11.67
CA ASP A 138 -1.09 11.00 10.87
C ASP A 138 -1.06 9.94 9.75
N PRO A 139 -0.62 10.27 8.52
CA PRO A 139 -0.46 9.28 7.46
C PRO A 139 0.61 8.22 7.81
N PRO A 140 0.44 6.98 7.31
CA PRO A 140 -0.65 6.44 6.53
C PRO A 140 -1.90 6.16 7.38
N THR A 141 -3.07 6.42 6.78
CA THR A 141 -4.38 6.30 7.42
C THR A 141 -4.94 4.89 7.24
N THR A 142 -4.22 3.89 7.70
CA THR A 142 -4.64 2.48 7.67
C THR A 142 -4.82 1.96 9.08
N THR A 143 -5.81 1.11 9.30
CA THR A 143 -6.24 0.62 10.62
C THR A 143 -5.07 0.12 11.48
N PHE A 144 -4.17 -0.70 10.92
CA PHE A 144 -3.05 -1.28 11.68
C PHE A 144 -2.10 -0.20 12.24
N GLN A 145 -1.68 0.76 11.40
CA GLN A 145 -0.80 1.85 11.81
C GLN A 145 -1.48 2.78 12.79
N ARG A 146 -2.78 3.02 12.60
CA ARG A 146 -3.55 3.86 13.52
C ARG A 146 -3.71 3.20 14.88
N VAL A 147 -4.08 1.92 14.90
CA VAL A 147 -4.17 1.13 16.14
C VAL A 147 -2.83 1.17 16.90
N LYS A 148 -1.70 0.96 16.21
CA LYS A 148 -0.38 1.05 16.81
C LYS A 148 -0.12 2.44 17.40
N ALA A 149 -0.39 3.51 16.66
CA ALA A 149 -0.23 4.89 17.15
C ALA A 149 -1.16 5.22 18.32
N LEU A 150 -2.39 4.75 18.29
CA LEU A 150 -3.38 4.95 19.37
C LEU A 150 -2.93 4.31 20.68
N VAL A 151 -2.34 3.10 20.64
CA VAL A 151 -1.95 2.40 21.88
C VAL A 151 -0.59 2.80 22.40
N THR A 152 0.36 3.17 21.55
CA THR A 152 1.72 3.58 21.97
C THR A 152 1.84 5.08 22.20
N GLY A 153 1.01 5.89 21.57
CA GLY A 153 1.16 7.35 21.51
C GLY A 153 2.32 7.83 20.64
N SER A 154 2.86 6.95 19.81
CA SER A 154 4.00 7.23 18.93
C SER A 154 3.54 7.51 17.50
N LEU A 155 4.40 8.15 16.70
CA LEU A 155 4.13 8.37 15.28
C LEU A 155 4.28 7.05 14.50
N PRO A 156 3.36 6.70 13.58
CA PRO A 156 3.48 5.48 12.77
C PRO A 156 4.50 5.66 11.65
N THR A 157 4.97 4.53 11.09
CA THR A 157 5.85 4.52 9.93
C THR A 157 5.18 3.85 8.72
N PHE A 158 5.61 4.25 7.52
CA PHE A 158 5.07 3.69 6.29
C PHE A 158 5.40 2.20 6.12
N VAL A 159 6.52 1.74 6.65
CA VAL A 159 6.95 0.32 6.56
C VAL A 159 6.01 -0.59 7.34
N ASP A 160 5.41 -0.09 8.41
CA ASP A 160 4.39 -0.84 9.14
C ASP A 160 3.18 -1.22 8.26
N ALA A 161 3.00 -0.56 7.09
CA ALA A 161 1.93 -0.88 6.14
C ALA A 161 2.05 -2.29 5.55
N SER A 162 3.26 -2.83 5.39
CA SER A 162 3.47 -4.21 4.94
C SER A 162 3.01 -5.24 5.98
N SER A 163 2.98 -4.84 7.24
CA SER A 163 2.58 -5.66 8.38
C SER A 163 1.07 -5.87 8.49
N ASN A 164 0.25 -5.13 7.73
CA ASN A 164 -1.21 -5.35 7.67
C ASN A 164 -1.59 -6.78 7.27
N PHE A 165 -0.69 -7.50 6.58
CA PHE A 165 -0.93 -8.87 6.14
C PHE A 165 -0.26 -9.94 7.01
N ALA A 166 0.72 -9.54 7.84
CA ALA A 166 1.42 -10.43 8.75
C ALA A 166 1.67 -9.65 10.05
N ALA A 167 0.61 -9.48 10.85
CA ALA A 167 0.71 -8.76 12.12
C ALA A 167 1.82 -9.36 12.98
N LEU A 168 2.91 -8.61 13.13
CA LEU A 168 3.96 -8.92 14.08
C LEU A 168 3.50 -8.46 15.46
N GLU A 169 3.85 -9.19 16.50
CA GLU A 169 3.58 -8.80 17.88
C GLU A 169 4.19 -7.43 18.18
N LEU A 170 3.45 -6.58 18.88
CA LEU A 170 3.89 -5.27 19.31
C LEU A 170 4.72 -5.42 20.60
N HIS A 171 6.01 -5.10 20.53
CA HIS A 171 6.92 -5.16 21.68
C HIS A 171 7.06 -3.82 22.40
N GLU A 172 6.71 -2.73 21.73
CA GLU A 172 6.75 -1.38 22.30
C GLU A 172 5.74 -1.24 23.46
N ASP A 173 6.14 -0.49 24.49
CA ASP A 173 5.25 -0.15 25.61
C ASP A 173 3.96 0.53 25.11
N ASN A 174 2.82 0.12 25.63
CA ASN A 174 1.51 0.51 25.14
C ASN A 174 0.46 0.55 26.26
N ILE A 175 -0.71 1.10 25.97
CA ILE A 175 -1.83 1.24 26.94
C ILE A 175 -2.18 -0.11 27.60
N ILE A 176 -2.21 -1.20 26.82
CA ILE A 176 -2.67 -2.51 27.34
C ILE A 176 -1.62 -3.06 28.33
N ASP A 177 -0.32 -2.92 28.01
CA ASP A 177 0.75 -3.30 28.92
C ASP A 177 0.75 -2.44 30.18
N GLN A 178 0.42 -1.15 30.07
CA GLN A 178 0.26 -0.26 31.22
C GLN A 178 -0.95 -0.64 32.10
N VAL A 179 -2.07 -1.11 31.51
CA VAL A 179 -3.20 -1.69 32.25
C VAL A 179 -2.77 -2.90 33.06
N VAL A 180 -2.08 -3.84 32.43
CA VAL A 180 -1.63 -5.10 33.07
C VAL A 180 -0.62 -4.78 34.20
N ARG A 181 0.34 -3.88 33.97
CA ARG A 181 1.34 -3.46 34.97
C ARG A 181 0.72 -2.75 36.20
N SER A 182 -0.35 -1.99 35.97
CA SER A 182 -1.12 -1.37 37.05
C SER A 182 -2.05 -2.36 37.78
N LYS A 183 -1.84 -3.67 37.59
CA LYS A 183 -2.70 -4.76 38.11
C LYS A 183 -4.16 -4.63 37.68
N GLY A 184 -4.40 -4.05 36.50
CA GLY A 184 -5.70 -4.00 35.85
C GLY A 184 -5.88 -5.13 34.85
N HIS A 185 -7.08 -5.21 34.29
CA HIS A 185 -7.44 -6.20 33.29
C HIS A 185 -8.03 -5.52 32.06
N ALA A 186 -7.66 -6.00 30.88
CA ALA A 186 -8.22 -5.55 29.61
C ALA A 186 -9.08 -6.63 28.98
N VAL A 187 -10.22 -6.22 28.39
CA VAL A 187 -11.16 -7.10 27.66
C VAL A 187 -11.25 -6.60 26.22
N LEU A 188 -11.21 -7.52 25.27
CA LEU A 188 -11.27 -7.25 23.83
C LEU A 188 -12.55 -7.81 23.21
N LEU A 189 -13.27 -7.00 22.42
CA LEU A 189 -14.39 -7.38 21.59
C LEU A 189 -14.19 -6.88 20.16
N GLY A 190 -14.36 -7.75 19.14
CA GLY A 190 -14.38 -7.36 17.73
C GLY A 190 -13.13 -7.73 16.94
N ASP A 191 -12.47 -6.80 16.29
CA ASP A 191 -11.37 -7.02 15.34
C ASP A 191 -10.22 -7.87 15.92
N ASP A 192 -9.85 -8.92 15.21
CA ASP A 192 -8.76 -9.84 15.57
C ASP A 192 -7.35 -9.23 15.41
N THR A 193 -7.21 -8.08 14.76
CA THR A 193 -5.96 -7.32 14.67
C THR A 193 -5.36 -7.05 16.05
N TRP A 194 -6.21 -6.71 17.02
CA TRP A 194 -5.80 -6.46 18.40
C TRP A 194 -5.23 -7.71 19.10
N ALA A 195 -5.86 -8.84 18.90
CA ALA A 195 -5.42 -10.11 19.50
C ALA A 195 -4.09 -10.60 18.91
N ARG A 196 -3.83 -10.28 17.62
CA ARG A 196 -2.56 -10.60 16.94
C ARG A 196 -1.44 -9.66 17.34
N LEU A 197 -1.75 -8.36 17.48
CA LEU A 197 -0.78 -7.36 17.93
C LEU A 197 -0.33 -7.57 19.38
N LEU A 198 -1.24 -7.97 20.25
CA LEU A 198 -1.05 -8.03 21.70
C LEU A 198 -1.50 -9.40 22.25
N PRO A 199 -0.84 -10.50 21.85
CA PRO A 199 -1.22 -11.84 22.27
C PRO A 199 -0.99 -12.03 23.76
N GLY A 200 -1.90 -12.75 24.42
CA GLY A 200 -1.76 -13.13 25.84
C GLY A 200 -1.97 -12.01 26.87
N ARG A 201 -2.33 -10.79 26.44
CA ARG A 201 -2.50 -9.62 27.33
C ARG A 201 -3.95 -9.38 27.76
N TRP A 202 -4.89 -10.12 27.23
CA TRP A 202 -6.34 -9.95 27.43
C TRP A 202 -6.88 -10.89 28.50
N LEU A 203 -7.62 -10.36 29.46
CA LEU A 203 -8.37 -11.18 30.42
C LEU A 203 -9.43 -12.06 29.69
N ARG A 204 -10.14 -11.44 28.74
CA ARG A 204 -11.09 -12.07 27.83
C ARG A 204 -10.94 -11.47 26.44
N SER A 205 -10.95 -12.31 25.44
CA SER A 205 -10.86 -11.88 24.03
C SER A 205 -11.95 -12.56 23.21
N HIS A 206 -12.82 -11.78 22.61
CA HIS A 206 -13.84 -12.19 21.65
C HIS A 206 -13.47 -11.59 20.29
N ALA A 207 -12.31 -12.01 19.79
CA ALA A 207 -11.75 -11.52 18.53
C ALA A 207 -12.40 -12.24 17.34
N MET A 208 -12.80 -11.45 16.33
CA MET A 208 -13.42 -11.90 15.09
C MET A 208 -12.61 -11.48 13.90
N TYR A 209 -12.59 -12.30 12.86
CA TYR A 209 -11.82 -12.03 11.65
C TYR A 209 -12.28 -10.75 10.94
N SER A 210 -11.36 -9.80 10.76
CA SER A 210 -11.65 -8.44 10.31
C SER A 210 -11.58 -8.23 8.79
N PHE A 211 -10.82 -9.03 8.06
CA PHE A 211 -10.54 -8.78 6.64
C PHE A 211 -11.66 -9.14 5.65
N HIS A 212 -12.84 -9.51 6.12
CA HIS A 212 -13.96 -9.86 5.23
C HIS A 212 -14.83 -8.63 4.92
N THR A 213 -14.30 -7.66 4.16
CA THR A 213 -14.96 -6.38 3.85
C THR A 213 -16.36 -6.50 3.17
N TRP A 214 -16.76 -7.68 2.72
CA TRP A 214 -18.10 -7.95 2.18
C TRP A 214 -19.14 -8.26 3.26
N ASP A 215 -18.67 -8.59 4.45
CA ASP A 215 -19.52 -8.85 5.61
C ASP A 215 -19.61 -7.56 6.45
N LEU A 216 -20.75 -6.92 6.39
CA LEU A 216 -20.98 -5.67 7.11
C LEU A 216 -21.44 -5.88 8.55
N ASP A 217 -21.86 -7.08 8.92
CA ASP A 217 -22.72 -7.26 10.09
C ASP A 217 -22.19 -8.26 11.13
N THR A 218 -21.46 -9.29 10.75
CA THR A 218 -21.09 -10.38 11.67
C THR A 218 -20.26 -9.88 12.84
N VAL A 219 -19.18 -9.13 12.61
CA VAL A 219 -18.31 -8.63 13.69
C VAL A 219 -19.08 -7.70 14.60
N ASP A 220 -19.81 -6.75 14.04
CA ASP A 220 -20.63 -5.79 14.80
C ASP A 220 -21.68 -6.48 15.66
N THR A 221 -22.37 -7.50 15.11
CA THR A 221 -23.40 -8.27 15.82
C THR A 221 -22.80 -9.07 16.97
N GLU A 222 -21.62 -9.64 16.80
CA GLU A 222 -20.92 -10.37 17.87
C GLU A 222 -20.48 -9.42 18.99
N VAL A 223 -19.96 -8.24 18.65
CA VAL A 223 -19.67 -7.21 19.66
C VAL A 223 -20.93 -6.84 20.42
N ASP A 224 -22.05 -6.58 19.72
CA ASP A 224 -23.34 -6.24 20.33
C ASP A 224 -23.85 -7.37 21.27
N SER A 225 -23.58 -8.61 20.94
CA SER A 225 -23.99 -9.78 21.76
C SER A 225 -23.27 -9.88 23.10
N LYS A 226 -22.09 -9.24 23.25
CA LYS A 226 -21.21 -9.36 24.41
C LYS A 226 -21.07 -8.06 25.22
N ILE A 227 -21.07 -6.91 24.56
CA ILE A 227 -20.68 -5.65 25.19
C ILE A 227 -21.55 -5.28 26.39
N TYR A 228 -22.86 -5.51 26.31
CA TYR A 228 -23.78 -5.13 27.40
C TYR A 228 -23.62 -6.03 28.63
N ASP A 229 -23.20 -7.27 28.46
CA ASP A 229 -22.89 -8.18 29.57
C ASP A 229 -21.52 -7.88 30.17
N GLU A 230 -20.54 -7.50 29.34
CA GLU A 230 -19.24 -7.05 29.84
C GLU A 230 -19.34 -5.72 30.61
N LEU A 231 -20.16 -4.77 30.18
CA LEU A 231 -20.40 -3.50 30.90
C LEU A 231 -20.97 -3.70 32.32
N LYS A 232 -21.67 -4.80 32.59
CA LYS A 232 -22.21 -5.12 33.92
C LYS A 232 -21.18 -5.70 34.89
N LYS A 233 -20.02 -6.18 34.35
CA LYS A 233 -18.94 -6.75 35.17
C LYS A 233 -18.07 -5.63 35.75
N ASP A 234 -17.40 -5.92 36.85
CA ASP A 234 -16.51 -4.98 37.56
C ASP A 234 -15.04 -5.46 37.60
N ASP A 235 -14.73 -6.56 36.90
CA ASP A 235 -13.41 -7.19 36.90
C ASP A 235 -12.44 -6.66 35.82
N TRP A 236 -12.85 -5.68 35.03
CA TRP A 236 -12.02 -5.04 33.99
C TRP A 236 -11.70 -3.58 34.32
N THR A 237 -10.54 -3.13 33.83
CA THR A 237 -10.10 -1.72 33.88
C THR A 237 -10.28 -1.05 32.52
N LEU A 238 -9.98 -1.79 31.44
CA LEU A 238 -10.16 -1.33 30.07
C LEU A 238 -11.04 -2.33 29.29
N LEU A 239 -12.15 -1.85 28.77
CA LEU A 239 -13.00 -2.59 27.82
C LEU A 239 -12.84 -1.95 26.45
N LEU A 240 -12.24 -2.68 25.53
CA LEU A 240 -12.02 -2.27 24.14
C LEU A 240 -13.00 -3.01 23.23
N ALA A 241 -13.79 -2.25 22.44
CA ALA A 241 -14.67 -2.81 21.43
C ALA A 241 -14.42 -2.15 20.09
N HIS A 242 -14.21 -2.95 19.03
CA HIS A 242 -13.90 -2.49 17.70
C HIS A 242 -14.97 -2.94 16.70
N TYR A 243 -15.71 -1.97 16.15
CA TYR A 243 -16.76 -2.14 15.15
C TYR A 243 -16.22 -1.85 13.75
N LEU A 244 -16.48 -2.74 12.79
CA LEU A 244 -15.95 -2.67 11.43
C LEU A 244 -16.98 -2.25 10.37
N GLY A 245 -18.27 -2.29 10.71
CA GLY A 245 -19.33 -2.17 9.71
C GLY A 245 -19.37 -0.86 8.95
N VAL A 246 -18.92 0.27 9.54
CA VAL A 246 -18.84 1.57 8.86
C VAL A 246 -17.74 1.57 7.81
N ASP A 247 -16.55 1.07 8.15
CA ASP A 247 -15.43 0.93 7.22
C ASP A 247 -15.76 -0.02 6.07
N HIS A 248 -16.29 -1.21 6.38
CA HIS A 248 -16.70 -2.19 5.37
C HIS A 248 -17.78 -1.63 4.43
N ALA A 249 -18.72 -0.82 4.96
CA ALA A 249 -19.70 -0.13 4.12
C ALA A 249 -19.04 0.93 3.23
N GLY A 250 -18.04 1.64 3.75
CA GLY A 250 -17.20 2.56 2.99
C GLY A 250 -16.51 1.88 1.82
N HIS A 251 -15.70 0.86 2.08
CA HIS A 251 -14.99 0.10 1.07
C HIS A 251 -15.90 -0.49 -0.01
N ARG A 252 -17.08 -0.91 0.36
CA ARG A 252 -17.98 -1.58 -0.58
C ARG A 252 -18.86 -0.63 -1.38
N TYR A 253 -19.32 0.46 -0.77
CA TYR A 253 -20.38 1.30 -1.31
C TYR A 253 -20.03 2.79 -1.34
N GLY A 254 -19.01 3.21 -0.64
CA GLY A 254 -18.68 4.62 -0.42
C GLY A 254 -19.50 5.28 0.69
N PRO A 255 -19.12 6.50 1.10
CA PRO A 255 -19.77 7.20 2.22
C PRO A 255 -21.22 7.59 1.92
N ASN A 256 -21.54 7.90 0.67
CA ASN A 256 -22.88 8.37 0.31
C ASN A 256 -23.76 7.24 -0.26
N HIS A 257 -24.09 6.24 0.58
CA HIS A 257 -24.89 5.08 0.19
C HIS A 257 -25.89 4.69 1.27
N PRO A 258 -27.07 4.09 0.93
CA PRO A 258 -28.05 3.61 1.91
C PRO A 258 -27.47 2.66 2.98
N GLU A 259 -26.50 1.80 2.64
CA GLU A 259 -25.86 0.89 3.60
C GLU A 259 -24.99 1.66 4.62
N MET A 260 -24.33 2.75 4.23
CA MET A 260 -23.64 3.64 5.16
C MET A 260 -24.64 4.27 6.14
N MET A 261 -25.78 4.76 5.63
CA MET A 261 -26.88 5.26 6.48
C MET A 261 -27.35 4.18 7.47
N ARG A 262 -27.52 2.93 7.02
CA ARG A 262 -27.93 1.82 7.90
C ARG A 262 -26.92 1.61 9.03
N LYS A 263 -25.62 1.49 8.69
CA LYS A 263 -24.55 1.25 9.66
C LYS A 263 -24.40 2.40 10.67
N LEU A 264 -24.50 3.64 10.23
CA LEU A 264 -24.45 4.80 11.12
C LEU A 264 -25.69 4.86 12.04
N ASN A 265 -26.89 4.53 11.56
CA ASN A 265 -28.09 4.44 12.39
C ASN A 265 -27.97 3.31 13.43
N GLU A 266 -27.40 2.16 13.06
CA GLU A 266 -27.10 1.08 14.01
C GLU A 266 -26.09 1.55 15.07
N THR A 267 -25.01 2.22 14.65
CA THR A 267 -24.02 2.83 15.55
C THR A 267 -24.67 3.83 16.50
N ASN A 268 -25.60 4.68 16.01
CA ASN A 268 -26.36 5.59 16.87
C ASN A 268 -27.13 4.86 17.98
N SER A 269 -27.84 3.78 17.59
CA SER A 269 -28.64 3.00 18.54
C SER A 269 -27.76 2.23 19.55
N ARG A 270 -26.58 1.77 19.13
CA ARG A 270 -25.57 1.15 20.00
C ARG A 270 -25.05 2.14 21.03
N LEU A 271 -24.65 3.33 20.59
CA LEU A 271 -24.12 4.37 21.46
C LEU A 271 -25.16 4.82 22.48
N GLU A 272 -26.43 4.95 22.10
CA GLU A 272 -27.52 5.28 23.02
C GLU A 272 -27.61 4.24 24.15
N LYS A 273 -27.66 2.96 23.83
CA LYS A 273 -27.69 1.87 24.81
C LYS A 273 -26.44 1.82 25.69
N ILE A 274 -25.23 2.04 25.09
CA ILE A 274 -23.97 2.04 25.82
C ILE A 274 -23.94 3.18 26.83
N ILE A 275 -24.35 4.40 26.46
CA ILE A 275 -24.42 5.55 27.33
C ILE A 275 -25.38 5.30 28.52
N ASP A 276 -26.52 4.66 28.25
CA ASP A 276 -27.50 4.34 29.29
C ASP A 276 -26.98 3.27 30.26
N THR A 277 -26.29 2.24 29.75
CA THR A 277 -25.75 1.11 30.54
C THR A 277 -24.39 1.36 31.17
N LEU A 278 -23.71 2.46 30.80
CA LEU A 278 -22.35 2.76 31.24
C LEU A 278 -22.26 2.80 32.78
N PRO A 279 -21.27 2.12 33.39
CA PRO A 279 -21.02 2.24 34.83
C PRO A 279 -20.70 3.70 35.24
N SER A 280 -21.01 4.09 36.48
CA SER A 280 -20.83 5.48 36.95
C SER A 280 -19.35 5.90 37.07
N ASP A 281 -18.46 4.95 37.25
CA ASP A 281 -17.01 5.13 37.37
C ASP A 281 -16.27 4.90 36.04
N ALA A 282 -16.98 4.59 34.92
CA ALA A 282 -16.41 4.35 33.64
C ALA A 282 -16.48 5.59 32.74
N ILE A 283 -15.35 5.89 32.07
CA ILE A 283 -15.24 6.90 31.03
C ILE A 283 -15.41 6.23 29.69
N LEU A 284 -16.30 6.75 28.86
CA LEU A 284 -16.52 6.28 27.48
C LEU A 284 -15.75 7.18 26.52
N TYR A 285 -14.88 6.58 25.71
CA TYR A 285 -14.30 7.20 24.52
C TYR A 285 -14.78 6.45 23.28
N VAL A 286 -15.39 7.16 22.35
CA VAL A 286 -15.78 6.66 21.02
C VAL A 286 -14.90 7.35 20.00
N ILE A 287 -14.10 6.59 19.28
CA ILE A 287 -13.10 7.11 18.39
C ILE A 287 -13.21 6.47 16.99
N GLY A 288 -12.81 7.24 15.97
CA GLY A 288 -12.40 6.69 14.68
C GLY A 288 -10.88 6.56 14.64
N ASP A 289 -10.37 5.51 14.06
CA ASP A 289 -8.93 5.36 13.81
C ASP A 289 -8.47 6.21 12.62
N HIS A 290 -9.29 6.32 11.59
CA HIS A 290 -9.13 7.20 10.43
C HIS A 290 -10.50 7.59 9.86
N GLY A 291 -10.50 8.34 8.76
CA GLY A 291 -11.68 8.57 7.94
C GLY A 291 -11.61 7.77 6.64
N MET A 292 -12.35 8.22 5.63
CA MET A 292 -12.36 7.63 4.30
C MET A 292 -12.54 8.73 3.25
N THR A 293 -12.18 8.44 1.99
CA THR A 293 -12.33 9.36 0.86
C THR A 293 -13.79 9.79 0.66
N GLU A 294 -14.00 11.01 0.15
CA GLU A 294 -15.34 11.58 -0.04
C GLU A 294 -16.08 10.98 -1.24
N THR A 295 -15.34 10.54 -2.25
CA THR A 295 -15.87 10.10 -3.54
C THR A 295 -15.45 8.68 -3.88
N GLY A 296 -16.30 7.96 -4.60
CA GLY A 296 -16.02 6.59 -5.03
C GLY A 296 -16.33 5.53 -3.97
N ALA A 297 -15.58 4.45 -3.96
CA ALA A 297 -15.50 3.55 -2.82
C ALA A 297 -14.79 4.31 -1.70
N GLY A 298 -15.33 4.31 -0.51
CA GLY A 298 -14.74 5.00 0.63
C GLY A 298 -13.46 4.31 1.11
N ASP A 299 -12.40 4.40 0.31
CA ASP A 299 -11.09 3.84 0.62
C ASP A 299 -10.28 4.78 1.53
N HIS A 300 -9.20 4.29 2.10
CA HIS A 300 -8.32 5.01 3.02
C HIS A 300 -6.86 4.53 2.86
N GLY A 301 -5.94 5.11 3.62
CA GLY A 301 -4.50 4.83 3.56
C GLY A 301 -3.68 6.00 3.01
N GLY A 302 -4.34 7.06 2.54
CA GLY A 302 -3.75 8.29 2.04
C GLY A 302 -3.60 9.38 3.11
N GLU A 303 -3.55 10.63 2.64
CA GLU A 303 -3.33 11.82 3.49
C GLU A 303 -4.38 12.91 3.26
N THR A 304 -5.51 12.60 2.59
CA THR A 304 -6.55 13.58 2.35
C THR A 304 -7.17 14.05 3.67
N LYS A 305 -7.77 15.24 3.67
CA LYS A 305 -8.38 15.77 4.87
C LYS A 305 -9.49 14.85 5.39
N ALA A 306 -10.28 14.27 4.49
CA ALA A 306 -11.37 13.36 4.84
C ALA A 306 -10.87 12.05 5.48
N GLU A 307 -9.73 11.50 5.00
CA GLU A 307 -9.09 10.31 5.57
C GLU A 307 -8.44 10.61 6.93
N ARG A 308 -7.88 11.81 7.12
CA ARG A 308 -7.16 12.19 8.34
C ARG A 308 -8.06 12.69 9.47
N THR A 309 -9.27 13.16 9.16
CA THR A 309 -10.15 13.78 10.16
C THR A 309 -11.18 12.78 10.68
N ALA A 310 -10.78 11.98 11.66
CA ALA A 310 -11.66 11.09 12.41
C ALA A 310 -12.40 11.84 13.54
N ALA A 311 -13.31 11.16 14.22
CA ALA A 311 -14.02 11.69 15.38
C ALA A 311 -13.47 11.14 16.70
N LEU A 312 -13.51 11.96 17.74
CA LEU A 312 -13.43 11.52 19.13
C LEU A 312 -14.60 12.12 19.92
N PHE A 313 -15.51 11.26 20.36
CA PHE A 313 -16.56 11.61 21.29
C PHE A 313 -16.26 11.00 22.66
N ALA A 314 -16.39 11.77 23.72
CA ALA A 314 -16.19 11.30 25.09
C ALA A 314 -17.41 11.59 25.96
N TYR A 315 -17.74 10.65 26.86
CA TYR A 315 -18.83 10.80 27.83
C TYR A 315 -18.43 10.20 29.19
N TYR A 316 -18.72 10.97 30.26
CA TYR A 316 -18.50 10.53 31.62
C TYR A 316 -19.64 11.03 32.57
N LYS A 317 -20.27 10.10 33.28
CA LYS A 317 -21.38 10.43 34.17
C LYS A 317 -21.01 11.43 35.30
N GLY A 318 -19.75 11.36 35.76
CA GLY A 318 -19.22 12.25 36.82
C GLY A 318 -18.81 13.65 36.33
N GLY A 319 -18.81 13.89 35.03
CA GLY A 319 -18.39 15.15 34.42
C GLY A 319 -16.86 15.27 34.25
N PHE A 320 -16.46 15.95 33.18
CA PHE A 320 -15.08 16.21 32.83
C PHE A 320 -14.53 17.48 33.51
N ALA A 321 -13.20 17.62 33.49
CA ALA A 321 -12.54 18.86 33.88
C ALA A 321 -12.97 20.03 32.98
N GLY A 322 -13.08 21.23 33.54
CA GLY A 322 -13.61 22.42 32.87
C GLY A 322 -15.11 22.65 33.16
N ASP A 323 -15.57 23.90 33.04
CA ASP A 323 -16.93 24.32 33.36
C ASP A 323 -17.93 24.20 32.18
N GLY A 324 -17.50 23.70 31.04
CA GLY A 324 -18.32 23.57 29.84
C GLY A 324 -18.38 24.83 28.97
N SER A 325 -17.92 25.99 29.44
CA SER A 325 -17.90 27.24 28.68
C SER A 325 -16.78 27.32 27.66
N ASP A 326 -15.68 26.57 27.90
CA ASP A 326 -14.51 26.50 27.05
C ASP A 326 -14.55 25.29 26.03
N ILE A 327 -15.77 24.72 25.83
CA ILE A 327 -15.90 23.55 24.96
C ILE A 327 -16.01 24.01 23.50
N GLU A 328 -14.88 24.08 22.85
CA GLU A 328 -14.81 24.27 21.40
C GLU A 328 -15.11 22.93 20.70
N ILE A 329 -16.40 22.72 20.34
CA ILE A 329 -16.80 21.54 19.56
C ILE A 329 -16.03 21.54 18.24
N GLY A 330 -15.37 20.41 17.92
CA GLY A 330 -14.60 20.29 16.70
C GLY A 330 -13.19 20.84 16.74
N ARG A 331 -12.65 21.17 17.94
CA ARG A 331 -11.22 21.46 18.11
C ARG A 331 -10.38 20.26 17.68
N GLU A 332 -9.26 20.52 17.03
CA GLU A 332 -8.32 19.47 16.57
C GLU A 332 -7.44 18.97 17.72
N ILE A 333 -7.37 17.66 17.86
CA ILE A 333 -6.45 16.93 18.74
C ILE A 333 -5.78 15.81 17.96
N GLN A 334 -4.60 15.39 18.39
CA GLN A 334 -3.83 14.37 17.70
C GLN A 334 -4.14 12.97 18.26
N GLN A 335 -4.10 11.96 17.43
CA GLN A 335 -4.33 10.57 17.87
C GLN A 335 -3.30 10.09 18.89
N THR A 336 -2.07 10.55 18.80
CA THR A 336 -1.01 10.27 19.79
C THR A 336 -1.37 10.72 21.21
N ASP A 337 -2.28 11.71 21.38
CA ASP A 337 -2.70 12.22 22.67
C ASP A 337 -3.62 11.24 23.43
N LEU A 338 -4.15 10.21 22.77
CA LEU A 338 -5.03 9.22 23.39
C LEU A 338 -4.28 8.37 24.43
N ALA A 339 -3.09 7.86 24.09
CA ALA A 339 -2.35 6.96 24.96
C ALA A 339 -2.05 7.56 26.33
N PRO A 340 -1.44 8.75 26.46
CA PRO A 340 -1.19 9.37 27.76
C PRO A 340 -2.49 9.76 28.46
N THR A 341 -3.57 10.07 27.75
CA THR A 341 -4.87 10.43 28.33
C THR A 341 -5.57 9.21 28.94
N VAL A 342 -5.62 8.09 28.23
CA VAL A 342 -6.22 6.85 28.74
C VAL A 342 -5.41 6.30 29.92
N THR A 343 -4.06 6.31 29.86
CA THR A 343 -3.24 5.85 30.97
C THR A 343 -3.39 6.72 32.22
N ALA A 344 -3.55 8.04 32.05
CA ALA A 344 -3.89 8.93 33.14
C ALA A 344 -5.26 8.60 33.78
N ALA A 345 -6.26 8.27 32.98
CA ALA A 345 -7.61 7.89 33.43
C ALA A 345 -7.59 6.59 34.26
N ILE A 346 -6.75 5.62 33.93
CA ILE A 346 -6.64 4.33 34.65
C ILE A 346 -5.62 4.34 35.78
N ALA A 347 -5.11 5.50 36.18
CA ALA A 347 -4.08 5.69 37.22
C ALA A 347 -2.70 5.08 36.90
N SER A 348 -2.34 4.96 35.62
CA SER A 348 -1.03 4.56 35.16
C SER A 348 -0.22 5.75 34.63
N VAL A 349 0.91 5.49 34.00
CA VAL A 349 1.79 6.49 33.37
C VAL A 349 1.78 6.33 31.86
N PRO A 350 2.14 7.39 31.11
CA PRO A 350 2.20 7.32 29.66
C PRO A 350 3.17 6.23 29.20
N PRO A 351 2.87 5.50 28.11
CA PRO A 351 3.81 4.54 27.52
C PRO A 351 5.14 5.21 27.16
N ALA A 352 6.24 4.49 27.29
CA ALA A 352 7.59 5.03 27.08
C ALA A 352 7.80 5.71 25.70
N PRO A 353 7.31 5.18 24.57
CA PRO A 353 7.48 5.82 23.26
C PRO A 353 6.49 6.96 22.97
N SER A 354 5.62 7.31 23.92
CA SER A 354 4.55 8.29 23.69
C SER A 354 5.11 9.71 23.49
N LEU A 355 4.68 10.35 22.40
CA LEU A 355 4.88 11.77 22.11
C LEU A 355 3.56 12.57 22.24
N GLY A 356 2.56 11.96 22.87
CA GLY A 356 1.28 12.57 23.08
C GLY A 356 1.20 13.47 24.32
N ASN A 357 0.21 14.33 24.31
CA ASN A 357 -0.13 15.21 25.44
C ASN A 357 -1.33 14.65 26.23
N VAL A 358 -1.27 14.69 27.54
CA VAL A 358 -2.44 14.36 28.37
C VAL A 358 -3.52 15.42 28.20
N LEU A 359 -4.69 15.01 27.72
CA LEU A 359 -5.82 15.89 27.45
C LEU A 359 -6.68 16.07 28.72
N MET A 360 -6.39 17.09 29.52
CA MET A 360 -7.12 17.37 30.78
C MET A 360 -8.64 17.49 30.60
N PRO A 361 -9.17 18.09 29.49
CA PRO A 361 -10.62 18.15 29.26
C PRO A 361 -11.31 16.81 29.02
N LEU A 362 -10.57 15.73 28.84
CA LEU A 362 -11.06 14.36 28.66
C LEU A 362 -10.91 13.51 29.93
N LEU A 363 -10.43 14.11 31.03
CA LEU A 363 -10.27 13.46 32.34
C LEU A 363 -11.33 13.95 33.31
N PRO A 364 -11.69 13.17 34.34
CA PRO A 364 -12.58 13.60 35.42
C PRO A 364 -12.07 14.86 36.11
N LYS A 365 -12.98 15.58 36.77
CA LYS A 365 -12.57 16.67 37.67
C LYS A 365 -11.68 16.12 38.79
N MET A 366 -10.50 16.70 38.94
CA MET A 366 -9.52 16.27 39.93
C MET A 366 -8.88 17.44 40.66
N SER A 367 -8.16 17.16 41.74
CA SER A 367 -7.43 18.19 42.48
C SER A 367 -6.29 18.76 41.61
N LYS A 368 -5.90 20.00 41.91
CA LYS A 368 -4.75 20.66 41.29
C LYS A 368 -3.47 19.78 41.35
N THR A 369 -3.21 19.17 42.50
CA THR A 369 -2.05 18.27 42.70
C THR A 369 -2.09 17.09 41.72
N ASN A 370 -3.24 16.44 41.54
CA ASN A 370 -3.36 15.33 40.59
C ASN A 370 -3.24 15.81 39.15
N THR A 371 -3.76 16.99 38.80
CA THR A 371 -3.56 17.59 37.48
C THR A 371 -2.05 17.81 37.21
N LEU A 372 -1.34 18.40 38.15
CA LEU A 372 0.10 18.61 38.06
C LEU A 372 0.88 17.31 37.99
N LEU A 373 0.42 16.26 38.72
CA LEU A 373 1.01 14.94 38.69
C LEU A 373 0.96 14.34 37.28
N HIS A 374 -0.18 14.36 36.63
CA HIS A 374 -0.31 13.82 35.27
C HIS A 374 0.53 14.59 34.25
N LEU A 375 0.57 15.92 34.32
CA LEU A 375 1.39 16.77 33.46
C LEU A 375 2.90 16.55 33.69
N SER A 376 3.33 16.46 34.98
CA SER A 376 4.71 16.20 35.33
C SER A 376 5.15 14.81 34.88
N ASN A 377 4.32 13.78 35.06
CA ASN A 377 4.59 12.44 34.56
C ASN A 377 4.76 12.41 33.05
N ASN A 378 3.88 13.11 32.32
CA ASN A 378 3.95 13.18 30.85
C ASN A 378 5.25 13.86 30.39
N LEU A 379 5.64 14.99 30.98
CA LEU A 379 6.89 15.67 30.66
C LEU A 379 8.12 14.84 31.02
N LYS A 380 8.13 14.16 32.17
CA LYS A 380 9.23 13.29 32.59
C LYS A 380 9.39 12.09 31.67
N GLN A 381 8.29 11.42 31.30
CA GLN A 381 8.32 10.33 30.34
C GLN A 381 8.91 10.80 29.02
N ILE A 382 8.46 11.95 28.49
CA ILE A 382 9.00 12.52 27.24
C ILE A 382 10.48 12.86 27.41
N SER A 383 10.89 13.46 28.53
CA SER A 383 12.30 13.77 28.80
C SER A 383 13.18 12.50 28.82
N GLN A 384 12.70 11.43 29.45
CA GLN A 384 13.38 10.13 29.46
C GLN A 384 13.51 9.55 28.04
N TYR A 385 12.44 9.61 27.28
CA TYR A 385 12.42 9.17 25.88
C TYR A 385 13.42 9.96 25.03
N LEU A 386 13.45 11.31 25.16
CA LEU A 386 14.40 12.15 24.42
C LEU A 386 15.86 11.80 24.71
N VAL A 387 16.19 11.53 25.99
CA VAL A 387 17.54 11.14 26.39
C VAL A 387 17.92 9.79 25.75
N ARG A 388 17.06 8.78 25.89
CA ARG A 388 17.31 7.45 25.32
C ARG A 388 17.40 7.47 23.80
N TYR A 389 16.52 8.24 23.16
CA TYR A 389 16.56 8.41 21.71
C TYR A 389 17.86 9.04 21.25
N GLY A 390 18.39 10.02 21.98
CA GLY A 390 19.68 10.66 21.67
C GLY A 390 20.90 9.75 21.87
N GLU A 391 20.83 8.79 22.78
CA GLU A 391 21.88 7.79 22.98
C GLU A 391 21.94 6.79 21.82
N GLU A 392 20.77 6.48 21.24
CA GLU A 392 20.66 5.41 20.26
C GLU A 392 20.51 5.90 18.81
N SER A 393 20.14 7.18 18.59
CA SER A 393 19.90 7.76 17.28
C SER A 393 20.69 9.06 17.10
N GLN A 394 21.33 9.21 15.94
CA GLN A 394 22.05 10.43 15.55
C GLN A 394 21.21 11.39 14.66
N GLN A 395 19.91 11.20 14.59
CA GLN A 395 19.02 11.87 13.63
C GLN A 395 18.74 13.31 13.98
N VAL A 396 18.52 13.57 15.26
CA VAL A 396 18.38 14.94 15.77
C VAL A 396 19.77 15.44 16.13
N SER A 397 20.14 16.64 15.70
CA SER A 397 21.41 17.22 16.12
C SER A 397 21.44 17.27 17.65
N LEU A 398 22.59 16.91 18.24
CA LEU A 398 22.78 16.88 19.67
C LEU A 398 22.40 18.21 20.34
N ASP A 399 22.67 19.33 19.67
CA ASP A 399 22.30 20.67 20.15
C ASP A 399 20.80 20.86 20.25
N ARG A 400 20.06 20.44 19.20
CA ARG A 400 18.59 20.56 19.18
C ARG A 400 17.93 19.64 20.21
N LEU A 401 18.46 18.44 20.36
CA LEU A 401 17.98 17.48 21.37
C LEU A 401 18.24 18.00 22.78
N ALA A 402 19.43 18.54 23.04
CA ALA A 402 19.77 19.17 24.32
C ALA A 402 18.85 20.35 24.65
N GLU A 403 18.51 21.18 23.65
CA GLU A 403 17.56 22.28 23.81
C GLU A 403 16.17 21.77 24.23
N LEU A 404 15.66 20.71 23.56
CA LEU A 404 14.36 20.10 23.89
C LEU A 404 14.36 19.48 25.29
N ILE A 405 15.42 18.75 25.66
CA ILE A 405 15.57 18.15 26.99
C ILE A 405 15.61 19.25 28.06
N ASN A 406 16.40 20.30 27.87
CA ASN A 406 16.48 21.41 28.81
C ASN A 406 15.15 22.14 28.95
N SER A 407 14.47 22.45 27.82
CA SER A 407 13.13 23.06 27.84
C SER A 407 12.11 22.21 28.61
N THR A 408 12.20 20.88 28.47
CA THR A 408 11.31 19.94 29.19
C THR A 408 11.61 19.96 30.67
N ARG A 409 12.89 19.98 31.09
CA ARG A 409 13.32 20.07 32.49
C ARG A 409 12.90 21.38 33.13
N ASP A 410 13.13 22.51 32.45
CA ASP A 410 12.73 23.84 32.91
C ASP A 410 11.21 23.91 33.11
N GLN A 411 10.44 23.27 32.23
CA GLN A 411 8.98 23.27 32.38
C GLN A 411 8.53 22.36 33.55
N ILE A 412 9.22 21.28 33.85
CA ILE A 412 8.97 20.46 35.06
C ILE A 412 9.24 21.29 36.32
N GLU A 413 10.36 22.02 36.40
CA GLU A 413 10.72 22.87 37.56
C GLU A 413 9.71 23.99 37.80
N LYS A 414 9.11 24.55 36.75
CA LYS A 414 8.03 25.56 36.86
C LYS A 414 6.75 25.08 37.54
N THR A 415 6.61 23.75 37.73
CA THR A 415 5.46 23.19 38.45
C THR A 415 5.32 23.78 39.86
N SER A 416 6.45 24.13 40.54
CA SER A 416 6.47 24.78 41.85
C SER A 416 5.86 26.18 41.87
N ASN A 417 5.83 26.87 40.71
CA ASN A 417 5.32 28.23 40.63
C ASN A 417 3.80 28.31 40.40
N VAL A 418 3.14 27.18 40.16
CA VAL A 418 1.69 27.11 39.91
C VAL A 418 0.93 27.21 41.20
N LYS A 419 0.46 28.42 41.57
CA LYS A 419 -0.25 28.68 42.83
C LYS A 419 -1.74 28.88 42.60
N THR A 420 -2.14 29.61 41.59
CA THR A 420 -3.53 29.93 41.28
C THR A 420 -4.10 29.03 40.18
N GLU A 421 -5.41 29.08 39.98
CA GLU A 421 -6.08 28.36 38.90
C GLU A 421 -5.74 28.97 37.53
N GLN A 422 -5.46 30.27 37.48
CA GLN A 422 -5.02 30.96 36.30
C GLN A 422 -3.59 30.49 35.92
N ASP A 423 -2.68 30.33 36.92
CA ASP A 423 -1.35 29.80 36.69
C ASP A 423 -1.44 28.37 36.15
N LEU A 424 -2.39 27.55 36.63
CA LEU A 424 -2.62 26.21 36.17
C LEU A 424 -3.07 26.18 34.68
N LYS A 425 -4.01 27.06 34.31
CA LYS A 425 -4.46 27.18 32.90
C LYS A 425 -3.27 27.56 31.97
N THR A 426 -2.49 28.53 32.39
CA THR A 426 -1.27 28.95 31.63
C THR A 426 -0.27 27.80 31.53
N TYR A 427 -0.02 27.11 32.64
CA TYR A 427 0.91 25.96 32.69
C TYR A 427 0.47 24.81 31.75
N ILE A 428 -0.83 24.48 31.71
CA ILE A 428 -1.38 23.49 30.79
C ILE A 428 -1.14 23.90 29.34
N ALA A 429 -1.34 25.18 29.01
CA ALA A 429 -1.10 25.70 27.67
C ALA A 429 0.38 25.63 27.25
N ASP A 430 1.30 26.00 28.19
CA ASP A 430 2.74 25.95 27.98
C ASP A 430 3.23 24.50 27.74
N VAL A 431 2.76 23.56 28.60
CA VAL A 431 3.08 22.12 28.45
C VAL A 431 2.62 21.62 27.08
N ARG A 432 1.41 21.96 26.68
CA ARG A 432 0.89 21.58 25.38
C ARG A 432 1.73 22.13 24.24
N SER A 433 2.04 23.43 24.27
CA SER A 433 2.88 24.08 23.25
C SER A 433 4.27 23.44 23.16
N LEU A 434 4.88 23.09 24.28
CA LEU A 434 6.17 22.40 24.32
C LEU A 434 6.09 21.01 23.68
N ILE A 435 5.09 20.21 24.05
CA ILE A 435 4.91 18.86 23.49
C ILE A 435 4.61 18.93 21.97
N ASP A 436 3.79 19.89 21.52
CA ASP A 436 3.51 20.10 20.10
C ASP A 436 4.78 20.49 19.33
N ASN A 437 5.67 21.30 19.93
CA ASN A 437 6.98 21.62 19.33
C ASN A 437 7.87 20.37 19.26
N ILE A 438 7.97 19.58 20.32
CA ILE A 438 8.71 18.32 20.31
C ILE A 438 8.19 17.40 19.20
N ARG A 439 6.87 17.24 19.14
CA ARG A 439 6.21 16.42 18.10
C ARG A 439 6.49 16.91 16.69
N SER A 440 6.52 18.23 16.47
CA SER A 440 6.84 18.81 15.15
C SER A 440 8.28 18.49 14.73
N VAL A 441 9.23 18.60 15.65
CA VAL A 441 10.64 18.25 15.41
C VAL A 441 10.75 16.76 15.06
N PHE A 442 10.05 15.90 15.80
CA PHE A 442 10.07 14.46 15.51
C PHE A 442 9.38 14.13 14.19
N ARG A 443 8.31 14.82 13.79
CA ARG A 443 7.70 14.62 12.46
C ARG A 443 8.65 14.93 11.31
N GLU A 444 9.53 15.91 11.47
CA GLU A 444 10.53 16.26 10.45
C GLU A 444 11.66 15.23 10.35
N VAL A 445 12.01 14.60 11.47
CA VAL A 445 13.18 13.73 11.59
C VAL A 445 12.80 12.24 11.67
N TRP A 446 11.53 11.93 11.91
CA TRP A 446 11.02 10.59 12.17
C TRP A 446 11.29 9.57 11.07
N VAL A 447 11.45 10.06 9.84
CA VAL A 447 11.75 9.25 8.67
C VAL A 447 13.21 9.44 8.32
N GLU A 448 14.05 8.51 8.70
CA GLU A 448 15.42 8.43 8.18
C GLU A 448 15.46 7.71 6.86
N PHE A 449 16.22 8.31 5.96
CA PHE A 449 16.59 7.68 4.71
C PHE A 449 18.06 7.25 4.82
N ASP A 450 18.35 5.97 4.65
CA ASP A 450 19.73 5.52 4.47
C ASP A 450 20.22 5.93 3.09
N SER A 451 20.76 7.13 3.02
CA SER A 451 21.27 7.73 1.78
C SER A 451 22.34 6.87 1.10
N LEU A 452 23.10 6.09 1.88
CA LEU A 452 24.14 5.22 1.34
C LEU A 452 23.56 4.00 0.64
N SER A 453 22.59 3.33 1.26
CA SER A 453 21.87 2.21 0.64
C SER A 453 21.05 2.67 -0.57
N MET A 454 20.39 3.83 -0.48
CA MET A 454 19.69 4.42 -1.64
C MET A 454 20.65 4.70 -2.80
N LEU A 455 21.83 5.29 -2.54
CA LEU A 455 22.84 5.57 -3.57
C LEU A 455 23.38 4.28 -4.19
N ARG A 456 23.70 3.28 -3.38
CA ARG A 456 24.16 1.94 -3.85
C ARG A 456 23.10 1.30 -4.76
N ALA A 457 21.84 1.37 -4.37
CA ALA A 457 20.72 0.85 -5.15
C ALA A 457 20.53 1.59 -6.48
N LEU A 458 20.61 2.93 -6.47
CA LEU A 458 20.56 3.73 -7.70
C LEU A 458 21.72 3.41 -8.64
N LEU A 459 22.93 3.24 -8.12
CA LEU A 459 24.08 2.83 -8.92
C LEU A 459 23.86 1.44 -9.52
N LEU A 460 23.35 0.49 -8.76
CA LEU A 460 23.04 -0.87 -9.24
C LEU A 460 21.99 -0.83 -10.36
N LEU A 461 20.90 -0.09 -10.16
CA LEU A 461 19.84 0.07 -11.17
C LEU A 461 20.39 0.77 -12.44
N LEU A 462 21.17 1.84 -12.27
CA LEU A 462 21.78 2.56 -13.39
C LEU A 462 22.72 1.65 -14.20
N LEU A 463 23.59 0.90 -13.53
CA LEU A 463 24.49 -0.04 -14.18
C LEU A 463 23.72 -1.14 -14.93
N ALA A 464 22.70 -1.72 -14.29
CA ALA A 464 21.85 -2.72 -14.92
C ALA A 464 21.15 -2.16 -16.18
N VAL A 465 20.56 -0.98 -16.09
CA VAL A 465 19.89 -0.32 -17.22
C VAL A 465 20.90 0.02 -18.31
N PHE A 466 22.03 0.66 -17.98
CA PHE A 466 23.02 1.14 -18.94
C PHE A 466 23.66 0.00 -19.74
N PHE A 467 24.17 -1.02 -19.08
CA PHE A 467 24.82 -2.13 -19.78
C PHE A 467 23.84 -2.97 -20.58
N ASN A 468 22.64 -3.21 -20.07
CA ASN A 468 21.62 -3.93 -20.82
C ASN A 468 21.10 -3.10 -22.01
N TRP A 469 21.06 -1.78 -21.89
CA TRP A 469 20.76 -0.90 -23.03
C TRP A 469 21.83 -1.01 -24.11
N ILE A 470 23.13 -1.01 -23.77
CA ILE A 470 24.23 -1.22 -24.71
C ILE A 470 24.09 -2.58 -25.42
N ILE A 471 23.77 -3.63 -24.69
CA ILE A 471 23.56 -4.98 -25.28
C ILE A 471 22.34 -4.98 -26.22
N ALA A 472 21.22 -4.45 -25.78
CA ALA A 472 19.98 -4.46 -26.55
C ALA A 472 20.03 -3.63 -27.83
N GLU A 473 20.71 -2.48 -27.77
CA GLU A 473 20.81 -1.54 -28.89
C GLU A 473 22.12 -1.67 -29.67
N GLY A 474 23.19 -2.11 -29.04
CA GLY A 474 24.53 -2.18 -29.64
C GLY A 474 24.82 -3.48 -30.39
N ILE A 475 24.31 -4.63 -29.94
CA ILE A 475 24.58 -5.91 -30.57
C ILE A 475 23.62 -6.13 -31.75
N PRO A 476 24.15 -6.42 -32.98
CA PRO A 476 23.29 -6.83 -34.08
C PRO A 476 22.50 -8.09 -33.77
N VAL A 477 21.20 -8.10 -34.11
CA VAL A 477 20.27 -9.18 -33.71
C VAL A 477 20.76 -10.55 -34.24
N GLU A 478 21.41 -10.57 -35.39
CA GLU A 478 21.97 -11.78 -35.99
C GLU A 478 23.10 -12.38 -35.15
N ARG A 479 23.87 -11.59 -34.42
CA ARG A 479 24.96 -12.02 -33.53
C ARG A 479 24.51 -12.49 -32.16
N ILE A 480 23.30 -12.15 -31.73
CA ILE A 480 22.76 -12.49 -30.40
C ILE A 480 22.86 -14.01 -30.11
N PRO A 481 22.51 -14.95 -31.02
CA PRO A 481 22.65 -16.38 -30.76
C PRO A 481 24.09 -16.78 -30.48
N HIS A 482 25.07 -16.17 -31.17
CA HIS A 482 26.48 -16.45 -30.96
C HIS A 482 27.01 -15.92 -29.64
N VAL A 483 26.59 -14.69 -29.25
CA VAL A 483 26.94 -14.10 -27.95
C VAL A 483 26.48 -14.97 -26.81
N PHE A 484 25.23 -15.44 -26.87
CA PHE A 484 24.62 -16.26 -25.81
C PHE A 484 24.92 -17.77 -25.97
N ALA A 485 25.55 -18.21 -27.05
CA ALA A 485 26.13 -19.55 -27.15
C ALA A 485 27.44 -19.71 -26.34
N SER A 486 28.09 -18.59 -25.99
CA SER A 486 29.29 -18.56 -25.18
C SER A 486 29.06 -19.04 -23.76
N SER A 487 30.12 -19.32 -23.00
CA SER A 487 30.07 -19.75 -21.62
C SER A 487 29.78 -18.58 -20.62
N PHE A 488 29.64 -17.33 -21.09
CA PHE A 488 29.55 -16.15 -20.26
C PHE A 488 28.37 -16.17 -19.30
N VAL A 489 27.17 -16.51 -19.80
CA VAL A 489 25.97 -16.53 -18.93
C VAL A 489 26.07 -17.61 -17.84
N PRO A 490 26.43 -18.86 -18.16
CA PRO A 490 26.70 -19.87 -17.14
C PRO A 490 27.80 -19.45 -16.16
N THR A 491 28.90 -18.87 -16.66
CA THR A 491 29.97 -18.35 -15.79
C THR A 491 29.47 -17.28 -14.83
N GLY A 492 28.64 -16.35 -15.32
CA GLY A 492 28.02 -15.32 -14.50
C GLY A 492 27.14 -15.90 -13.38
N VAL A 493 26.30 -16.87 -13.70
CA VAL A 493 25.46 -17.56 -12.72
C VAL A 493 26.31 -18.28 -11.67
N ILE A 494 27.35 -19.02 -12.09
CA ILE A 494 28.24 -19.72 -11.17
C ILE A 494 29.00 -18.73 -10.29
N SER A 495 29.54 -17.64 -10.87
CA SER A 495 30.26 -16.61 -10.11
C SER A 495 29.35 -15.96 -9.06
N ASN A 496 28.07 -15.68 -9.38
CA ASN A 496 27.12 -15.17 -8.39
C ASN A 496 26.83 -16.19 -7.29
N ALA A 497 26.67 -17.47 -7.62
CA ALA A 497 26.47 -18.52 -6.64
C ALA A 497 27.67 -18.64 -5.67
N VAL A 498 28.89 -18.59 -6.20
CA VAL A 498 30.12 -18.57 -5.39
C VAL A 498 30.16 -17.31 -4.52
N CYS A 499 29.84 -16.15 -5.06
CA CYS A 499 29.79 -14.90 -4.32
C CYS A 499 28.78 -14.95 -3.16
N ILE A 500 27.57 -15.44 -3.40
CA ILE A 500 26.55 -15.64 -2.36
C ILE A 500 27.09 -16.57 -1.26
N SER A 501 27.74 -17.67 -1.64
CA SER A 501 28.31 -18.62 -0.69
C SER A 501 29.40 -17.98 0.17
N LEU A 502 30.27 -17.16 -0.43
CA LEU A 502 31.33 -16.44 0.29
C LEU A 502 30.74 -15.39 1.25
N VAL A 503 29.74 -14.65 0.80
CA VAL A 503 29.04 -13.66 1.63
C VAL A 503 28.35 -14.36 2.81
N TYR A 504 27.63 -15.44 2.55
CA TYR A 504 27.00 -16.21 3.63
C TYR A 504 28.01 -16.75 4.66
N THR A 505 29.17 -17.20 4.16
CA THR A 505 30.27 -17.65 5.03
C THR A 505 30.80 -16.48 5.89
N GLY A 506 31.02 -15.32 5.30
CA GLY A 506 31.44 -14.12 6.03
C GLY A 506 30.44 -13.69 7.11
N PHE A 507 29.15 -13.76 6.80
CA PHE A 507 28.08 -13.50 7.78
C PHE A 507 28.12 -14.52 8.94
N TYR A 508 28.32 -15.78 8.65
CA TYR A 508 28.47 -16.82 9.68
C TYR A 508 29.66 -16.56 10.62
N PHE A 509 30.72 -15.90 10.13
CA PHE A 509 31.87 -15.48 10.94
C PHE A 509 31.73 -14.04 11.50
N GLU A 510 30.51 -13.48 11.51
CA GLU A 510 30.21 -12.16 12.08
C GLU A 510 31.05 -11.01 11.51
N LEU A 511 31.44 -11.10 10.22
CA LEU A 511 32.23 -10.04 9.55
C LEU A 511 31.36 -8.82 9.18
N TYR A 512 30.04 -8.97 9.15
CA TYR A 512 29.06 -7.92 8.91
C TYR A 512 27.66 -8.36 9.42
N GLU A 513 26.84 -7.36 9.77
CA GLU A 513 25.53 -7.57 10.41
C GLU A 513 24.39 -7.78 9.40
N ASP A 514 24.44 -7.12 8.22
CA ASP A 514 23.38 -7.17 7.21
C ASP A 514 23.73 -8.12 6.06
N LEU A 515 23.21 -9.34 6.17
CA LEU A 515 23.42 -10.40 5.17
C LEU A 515 22.73 -10.06 3.84
N GLU A 516 21.50 -9.49 3.89
CA GLU A 516 20.70 -9.25 2.71
C GLU A 516 21.34 -8.19 1.79
N SER A 517 21.69 -7.04 2.35
CA SER A 517 22.38 -5.97 1.62
C SER A 517 23.75 -6.42 1.09
N ALA A 518 24.50 -7.22 1.85
CA ALA A 518 25.79 -7.76 1.43
C ALA A 518 25.64 -8.71 0.22
N ILE A 519 24.65 -9.60 0.22
CA ILE A 519 24.35 -10.49 -0.92
C ILE A 519 23.94 -9.66 -2.14
N ILE A 520 23.01 -8.73 -2.00
CA ILE A 520 22.49 -7.92 -3.10
C ILE A 520 23.63 -7.09 -3.73
N LEU A 521 24.43 -6.41 -2.91
CA LEU A 521 25.52 -5.57 -3.39
C LEU A 521 26.62 -6.40 -4.08
N SER A 522 27.06 -7.48 -3.46
CA SER A 522 28.17 -8.32 -4.00
C SER A 522 27.76 -9.02 -5.30
N THR A 523 26.57 -9.60 -5.37
CA THR A 523 26.05 -10.22 -6.60
C THR A 523 25.78 -9.17 -7.68
N GLY A 524 25.34 -7.98 -7.32
CA GLY A 524 25.18 -6.85 -8.23
C GLY A 524 26.51 -6.40 -8.85
N LEU A 525 27.56 -6.27 -8.04
CA LEU A 525 28.91 -5.91 -8.54
C LEU A 525 29.49 -6.99 -9.46
N VAL A 526 29.38 -8.27 -9.08
CA VAL A 526 29.82 -9.38 -9.92
C VAL A 526 29.04 -9.39 -11.23
N SER A 527 27.74 -9.24 -11.19
CA SER A 527 26.90 -9.18 -12.39
C SER A 527 27.23 -7.99 -13.28
N GLY A 528 27.46 -6.82 -12.69
CA GLY A 528 27.91 -5.62 -13.41
C GLY A 528 29.26 -5.85 -14.12
N ALA A 529 30.23 -6.43 -13.42
CA ALA A 529 31.54 -6.74 -13.98
C ALA A 529 31.45 -7.72 -15.19
N ILE A 530 30.61 -8.76 -15.07
CA ILE A 530 30.40 -9.74 -16.16
C ILE A 530 29.66 -9.09 -17.34
N THR A 531 28.68 -8.25 -17.10
CA THR A 531 27.96 -7.53 -18.16
C THR A 531 28.88 -6.52 -18.85
N CYS A 532 29.77 -5.84 -18.11
CA CYS A 532 30.85 -5.02 -18.67
C CYS A 532 31.78 -5.86 -19.56
N ALA A 533 32.23 -7.01 -19.09
CA ALA A 533 33.11 -7.90 -19.85
C ALA A 533 32.45 -8.37 -21.16
N LEU A 534 31.15 -8.70 -21.12
CA LEU A 534 30.36 -9.00 -22.31
C LEU A 534 30.34 -7.83 -23.32
N ALA A 535 30.10 -6.62 -22.84
CA ALA A 535 30.09 -5.42 -23.66
C ALA A 535 31.47 -5.16 -24.29
N ILE A 536 32.54 -5.31 -23.52
CA ILE A 536 33.94 -5.12 -24.01
C ILE A 536 34.29 -6.17 -25.07
N LEU A 537 33.98 -7.44 -24.82
CA LEU A 537 34.25 -8.52 -25.75
C LEU A 537 33.52 -8.40 -27.09
N HIS A 538 32.38 -7.75 -27.11
CA HIS A 538 31.60 -7.52 -28.33
C HIS A 538 31.66 -6.08 -28.80
N TRP A 539 32.66 -5.30 -28.33
CA TRP A 539 32.80 -3.87 -28.61
C TRP A 539 32.84 -3.53 -30.08
N ASP A 540 33.56 -4.34 -30.87
CA ASP A 540 33.62 -4.17 -32.35
C ASP A 540 32.23 -4.28 -33.00
N GLY A 541 31.43 -5.20 -32.55
CA GLY A 541 30.03 -5.35 -33.03
C GLY A 541 29.13 -4.19 -32.62
N ILE A 542 29.34 -3.67 -31.41
CA ILE A 542 28.59 -2.57 -30.87
C ILE A 542 28.93 -1.26 -31.60
N THR A 543 30.23 -0.98 -31.81
CA THR A 543 30.72 0.20 -32.51
C THR A 543 30.32 0.18 -33.96
N GLN A 544 30.45 -0.99 -34.64
CA GLN A 544 30.02 -1.14 -36.02
C GLN A 544 28.54 -0.74 -36.19
N LYS A 545 27.67 -1.21 -35.34
CA LYS A 545 26.23 -0.85 -35.40
C LYS A 545 26.00 0.63 -35.20
N TRP A 546 26.76 1.29 -34.32
CA TRP A 546 26.64 2.73 -34.09
C TRP A 546 27.12 3.55 -35.28
N TYR A 547 28.18 3.10 -35.98
CA TYR A 547 28.70 3.78 -37.17
C TYR A 547 27.87 3.49 -38.43
N GLU A 548 27.29 2.30 -38.59
CA GLU A 548 26.48 1.92 -39.75
C GLU A 548 25.03 2.41 -39.67
N GLY A 549 24.58 2.84 -38.50
CA GLY A 549 23.18 3.06 -38.21
C GLY A 549 22.65 4.46 -38.50
N ARG A 550 22.10 4.71 -39.70
CA ARG A 550 21.04 5.70 -39.87
C ARG A 550 19.79 5.22 -39.14
N THR A 551 19.66 5.58 -37.85
CA THR A 551 18.42 5.30 -37.10
C THR A 551 17.26 6.00 -37.77
N GLN A 552 16.21 5.29 -38.09
CA GLN A 552 14.96 5.79 -38.69
C GLN A 552 14.33 6.82 -37.73
N PHE A 553 13.60 7.80 -38.28
CA PHE A 553 12.97 8.85 -37.50
C PHE A 553 12.05 8.30 -36.41
N TYR A 554 11.21 7.31 -36.75
CA TYR A 554 10.29 6.70 -35.78
C TYR A 554 11.00 6.02 -34.60
N GLU A 555 12.19 5.47 -34.78
CA GLU A 555 13.02 4.91 -33.71
C GLU A 555 13.51 5.97 -32.74
N ARG A 556 14.04 7.06 -33.27
CA ARG A 556 14.52 8.20 -32.46
C ARG A 556 13.37 8.81 -31.70
N PHE A 557 12.24 9.02 -32.35
CA PHE A 557 11.04 9.60 -31.74
C PHE A 557 10.54 8.72 -30.59
N ALA A 558 10.42 7.40 -30.77
CA ALA A 558 9.97 6.49 -29.73
C ALA A 558 10.92 6.47 -28.52
N ARG A 559 12.23 6.44 -28.74
CA ARG A 559 13.22 6.52 -27.65
C ARG A 559 13.10 7.85 -26.89
N SER A 560 13.01 8.98 -27.63
CA SER A 560 12.82 10.29 -27.00
C SER A 560 11.52 10.35 -26.19
N ALA A 561 10.43 9.77 -26.69
CA ALA A 561 9.17 9.67 -25.98
C ALA A 561 9.28 8.86 -24.68
N LEU A 562 10.00 7.72 -24.71
CA LEU A 562 10.25 6.91 -23.52
C LEU A 562 11.08 7.70 -22.49
N PHE A 563 12.21 8.27 -22.91
CA PHE A 563 13.06 9.03 -22.00
C PHE A 563 12.34 10.26 -21.44
N ALA A 564 11.56 10.96 -22.27
CA ALA A 564 10.74 12.08 -21.79
C ALA A 564 9.72 11.61 -20.74
N SER A 565 9.00 10.51 -20.99
CA SER A 565 8.03 9.96 -20.04
C SER A 565 8.67 9.54 -18.72
N ALA A 566 9.92 9.10 -18.74
CA ALA A 566 10.67 8.74 -17.56
C ALA A 566 11.23 9.97 -16.82
N ALA A 567 11.79 10.94 -17.55
CA ALA A 567 12.37 12.15 -16.97
C ALA A 567 11.35 13.03 -16.25
N VAL A 568 10.11 13.12 -16.77
CA VAL A 568 9.06 13.95 -16.16
C VAL A 568 8.44 13.31 -14.89
N LEU A 569 8.81 12.08 -14.53
CA LEU A 569 8.40 11.44 -13.25
C LEU A 569 8.94 12.16 -12.01
N VAL A 570 9.82 13.15 -12.18
CA VAL A 570 10.25 14.08 -11.12
C VAL A 570 9.16 15.09 -10.78
N SER A 571 8.15 15.26 -11.62
CA SER A 571 7.07 16.25 -11.42
C SER A 571 5.84 15.58 -10.79
N ASN A 572 5.37 16.12 -9.65
CA ASN A 572 4.13 15.69 -9.00
C ASN A 572 2.91 15.86 -9.92
N SER A 573 2.80 17.01 -10.61
CA SER A 573 1.69 17.27 -11.53
C SER A 573 1.64 16.26 -12.69
N TYR A 574 2.81 15.84 -13.19
CA TYR A 574 2.87 14.79 -14.20
C TYR A 574 2.36 13.44 -13.64
N ILE A 575 2.79 13.05 -12.44
CA ILE A 575 2.38 11.79 -11.82
C ILE A 575 0.86 11.75 -11.64
N ILE A 576 0.24 12.86 -11.29
CA ILE A 576 -1.22 12.99 -11.15
C ILE A 576 -1.91 12.80 -12.51
N GLU A 577 -1.39 13.38 -13.61
CA GLU A 577 -2.00 13.33 -14.94
C GLU A 577 -1.38 12.28 -15.88
N GLU A 578 -0.49 11.42 -15.37
CA GLU A 578 0.27 10.46 -16.18
C GLU A 578 -0.62 9.57 -17.05
N GLY A 579 -1.75 9.10 -16.52
CA GLY A 579 -2.69 8.26 -17.27
C GLY A 579 -3.19 8.94 -18.55
N SER A 580 -3.43 10.25 -18.50
CA SER A 580 -3.82 11.02 -19.67
C SER A 580 -2.67 11.15 -20.67
N VAL A 581 -1.48 11.52 -20.18
CA VAL A 581 -0.29 11.75 -21.01
C VAL A 581 0.16 10.47 -21.72
N LEU A 582 0.19 9.34 -21.03
CA LEU A 582 0.58 8.05 -21.61
C LEU A 582 -0.32 7.65 -22.79
N SER A 583 -1.61 7.94 -22.74
CA SER A 583 -2.53 7.66 -23.85
C SER A 583 -2.15 8.44 -25.14
N TYR A 584 -1.89 9.73 -24.99
CA TYR A 584 -1.48 10.59 -26.12
C TYR A 584 -0.08 10.20 -26.62
N LEU A 585 0.84 9.92 -25.72
CA LEU A 585 2.21 9.53 -26.08
C LEU A 585 2.23 8.20 -26.84
N SER A 586 1.47 7.20 -26.37
CA SER A 586 1.31 5.90 -27.06
C SER A 586 0.74 6.10 -28.46
N LEU A 587 -0.31 6.91 -28.59
CA LEU A 587 -0.95 7.19 -29.88
C LEU A 587 -0.03 7.96 -30.83
N SER A 588 0.77 8.90 -30.31
CA SER A 588 1.75 9.66 -31.11
C SER A 588 2.86 8.78 -31.67
N VAL A 589 3.47 7.93 -30.82
CA VAL A 589 4.51 6.99 -31.28
C VAL A 589 3.94 6.00 -32.29
N LEU A 590 2.74 5.44 -32.04
CA LEU A 590 2.07 4.53 -32.97
C LEU A 590 1.70 5.24 -34.28
N GLY A 591 1.30 6.52 -34.22
CA GLY A 591 0.98 7.33 -35.41
C GLY A 591 2.18 7.54 -36.31
N VAL A 592 3.34 7.82 -35.74
CA VAL A 592 4.60 7.95 -36.51
C VAL A 592 4.98 6.60 -37.16
N ILE A 593 4.77 5.46 -36.47
CA ILE A 593 4.98 4.13 -37.06
C ILE A 593 4.00 3.89 -38.21
N ALA A 594 2.69 4.13 -37.98
CA ALA A 594 1.65 3.92 -38.97
C ALA A 594 1.84 4.81 -40.23
N TRP A 595 2.26 6.07 -40.02
CA TRP A 595 2.60 6.99 -41.10
C TRP A 595 3.78 6.46 -41.95
N ASN A 596 4.81 5.95 -41.29
CA ASN A 596 5.98 5.39 -41.98
C ASN A 596 5.66 4.13 -42.82
N ILE A 597 4.61 3.39 -42.47
CA ILE A 597 4.13 2.23 -43.25
C ILE A 597 3.49 2.67 -44.58
N SER A 598 3.04 3.94 -44.68
CA SER A 598 2.40 4.55 -45.85
C SER A 598 1.22 3.73 -46.43
N ASN A 599 0.38 3.16 -45.56
CA ASN A 599 -0.76 2.35 -45.90
C ASN A 599 -2.01 2.87 -45.19
N LEU A 600 -3.07 3.14 -45.97
CA LEU A 600 -4.35 3.65 -45.47
C LEU A 600 -4.99 2.72 -44.43
N LYS A 601 -4.82 1.40 -44.54
CA LYS A 601 -5.27 0.44 -43.51
C LYS A 601 -4.52 0.61 -42.20
N ALA A 602 -3.22 0.89 -42.22
CA ALA A 602 -2.43 1.14 -41.02
C ALA A 602 -2.90 2.42 -40.30
N LEU A 603 -3.20 3.48 -41.07
CA LEU A 603 -3.76 4.71 -40.52
C LEU A 603 -5.18 4.50 -39.97
N GLY A 604 -6.00 3.68 -40.64
CA GLY A 604 -7.32 3.31 -40.11
C GLY A 604 -7.25 2.53 -38.79
N LEU A 605 -6.33 1.58 -38.69
CA LEU A 605 -6.10 0.84 -37.43
C LEU A 605 -5.53 1.74 -36.33
N TRP A 606 -4.65 2.67 -36.68
CA TRP A 606 -4.17 3.69 -35.75
C TRP A 606 -5.30 4.56 -35.20
N ALA A 607 -6.19 5.05 -36.08
CA ALA A 607 -7.38 5.81 -35.67
C ALA A 607 -8.30 4.96 -34.77
N GLY A 608 -8.50 3.69 -35.14
CA GLY A 608 -9.23 2.71 -34.31
C GLY A 608 -8.60 2.53 -32.92
N CYS A 609 -7.27 2.47 -32.85
CA CYS A 609 -6.55 2.42 -31.57
C CYS A 609 -6.82 3.70 -30.74
N GLY A 610 -6.86 4.86 -31.39
CA GLY A 610 -7.22 6.13 -30.74
C GLY A 610 -8.62 6.08 -30.12
N VAL A 611 -9.60 5.53 -30.81
CA VAL A 611 -10.97 5.34 -30.29
C VAL A 611 -10.95 4.39 -29.08
N VAL A 612 -10.21 3.27 -29.17
CA VAL A 612 -10.08 2.30 -28.07
C VAL A 612 -9.47 2.94 -26.82
N LEU A 613 -8.39 3.72 -26.98
CA LEU A 613 -7.76 4.43 -25.87
C LEU A 613 -8.69 5.49 -25.27
N ALA A 614 -9.43 6.22 -26.11
CA ALA A 614 -10.43 7.19 -25.64
C ALA A 614 -11.55 6.53 -24.83
N LEU A 615 -12.06 5.37 -25.29
CA LEU A 615 -13.06 4.59 -24.56
C LEU A 615 -12.48 4.03 -23.25
N SER A 616 -11.25 3.55 -23.27
CA SER A 616 -10.56 3.05 -22.07
C SER A 616 -10.39 4.15 -21.02
N ARG A 617 -10.20 5.41 -21.43
CA ARG A 617 -10.13 6.55 -20.53
C ARG A 617 -11.38 6.74 -19.68
N SER A 618 -12.55 6.30 -20.15
CA SER A 618 -13.80 6.35 -19.38
C SER A 618 -13.80 5.45 -18.15
N TYR A 619 -12.89 4.48 -18.07
CA TYR A 619 -12.75 3.55 -16.94
C TYR A 619 -11.62 3.94 -15.97
N ARG A 620 -10.95 5.08 -16.19
CA ARG A 620 -9.84 5.52 -15.31
C ARG A 620 -10.32 5.76 -13.88
N GLY A 621 -9.44 5.58 -12.90
CA GLY A 621 -9.63 6.09 -11.55
C GLY A 621 -9.36 7.60 -11.52
N CYS A 622 -10.08 8.35 -10.70
CA CYS A 622 -9.85 9.77 -10.47
C CYS A 622 -9.19 9.97 -9.11
N ARG A 623 -8.23 10.89 -9.02
CA ARG A 623 -7.70 11.39 -7.76
C ARG A 623 -8.50 12.62 -7.32
N GLU A 624 -8.51 12.88 -6.01
CA GLU A 624 -9.18 14.08 -5.47
C GLU A 624 -8.56 15.37 -6.02
N GLU A 625 -7.25 15.39 -6.25
CA GLU A 625 -6.54 16.55 -6.78
C GLU A 625 -6.88 16.88 -8.24
N GLN A 626 -7.56 15.96 -8.95
CA GLN A 626 -7.97 16.17 -10.36
C GLN A 626 -9.29 16.95 -10.52
N GLY A 627 -9.97 17.29 -9.42
CA GLY A 627 -11.23 18.02 -9.45
C GLY A 627 -12.34 17.26 -10.20
N ASP A 628 -13.09 17.95 -11.09
CA ASP A 628 -14.20 17.38 -11.86
C ASP A 628 -13.72 16.31 -12.87
N CYS A 629 -13.47 15.13 -12.39
CA CYS A 629 -13.08 13.98 -13.19
C CYS A 629 -14.27 13.04 -13.40
N TRP A 630 -14.84 13.04 -14.61
CA TRP A 630 -15.90 12.11 -14.95
C TRP A 630 -15.38 10.75 -15.38
N THR A 631 -15.94 9.68 -14.79
CA THR A 631 -15.62 8.31 -15.17
C THR A 631 -16.90 7.47 -15.27
N ALA A 632 -17.00 6.62 -16.27
CA ALA A 632 -18.12 5.69 -16.43
C ALA A 632 -18.22 4.66 -15.30
N GLY A 633 -17.12 4.42 -14.60
CA GLY A 633 -17.02 3.51 -13.44
C GLY A 633 -17.04 4.19 -12.08
N GLY A 634 -16.78 5.51 -12.02
CA GLY A 634 -16.48 6.23 -10.77
C GLY A 634 -17.65 6.48 -9.84
N ASN A 635 -18.88 6.38 -10.30
CA ASN A 635 -20.08 6.56 -9.48
C ASN A 635 -20.87 5.26 -9.30
N LEU A 636 -20.33 4.12 -9.72
CA LEU A 636 -20.95 2.83 -9.49
C LEU A 636 -20.38 2.25 -8.19
N PRO A 637 -21.26 1.96 -7.20
CA PRO A 637 -20.85 1.25 -6.00
C PRO A 637 -20.07 -0.01 -6.41
N THR A 638 -18.91 -0.24 -5.82
CA THR A 638 -18.03 -1.37 -6.13
C THR A 638 -18.67 -2.75 -5.91
N GLY A 639 -19.90 -2.80 -5.38
CA GLY A 639 -20.64 -4.02 -5.12
C GLY A 639 -21.73 -4.40 -6.12
N GLN A 640 -22.21 -3.47 -6.94
CA GLN A 640 -23.28 -3.78 -7.92
C GLN A 640 -23.02 -3.07 -9.25
N ALA A 641 -22.45 -3.81 -10.21
CA ALA A 641 -22.44 -3.34 -11.59
C ALA A 641 -23.85 -2.95 -12.00
N SER A 642 -24.04 -1.77 -12.63
CA SER A 642 -25.33 -1.43 -13.22
C SER A 642 -25.74 -2.51 -14.23
N ARG A 643 -27.04 -2.65 -14.51
CA ARG A 643 -27.51 -3.60 -15.55
C ARG A 643 -26.77 -3.39 -16.87
N ALA A 644 -26.53 -2.15 -17.23
CA ALA A 644 -25.77 -1.81 -18.45
C ALA A 644 -24.31 -2.29 -18.38
N ALA A 645 -23.61 -2.06 -17.27
CA ALA A 645 -22.23 -2.53 -17.08
C ALA A 645 -22.13 -4.06 -17.14
N LEU A 646 -23.06 -4.78 -16.51
CA LEU A 646 -23.12 -6.24 -16.58
C LEU A 646 -23.32 -6.73 -18.03
N VAL A 647 -24.28 -6.16 -18.77
CA VAL A 647 -24.53 -6.53 -20.18
C VAL A 647 -23.31 -6.27 -21.05
N ILE A 648 -22.63 -5.12 -20.86
CA ILE A 648 -21.41 -4.78 -21.60
C ILE A 648 -20.27 -5.77 -21.25
N ALA A 649 -20.12 -6.11 -19.96
CA ALA A 649 -19.12 -7.08 -19.52
C ALA A 649 -19.37 -8.47 -20.13
N LEU A 650 -20.58 -8.98 -20.04
CA LEU A 650 -20.97 -10.26 -20.66
C LEU A 650 -20.75 -10.25 -22.17
N GLY A 651 -21.15 -9.18 -22.84
CA GLY A 651 -20.96 -9.01 -24.28
C GLY A 651 -19.47 -8.96 -24.67
N SER A 652 -18.64 -8.25 -23.90
CA SER A 652 -17.20 -8.16 -24.16
C SER A 652 -16.48 -9.51 -24.02
N VAL A 653 -16.78 -10.28 -22.96
CA VAL A 653 -16.21 -11.63 -22.78
C VAL A 653 -16.69 -12.57 -23.88
N ALA A 654 -18.00 -12.55 -24.21
CA ALA A 654 -18.56 -13.37 -25.27
C ALA A 654 -17.92 -13.07 -26.63
N ALA A 655 -17.72 -11.80 -26.98
CA ALA A 655 -17.06 -11.37 -28.23
C ALA A 655 -15.61 -11.87 -28.30
N VAL A 656 -14.81 -11.66 -27.25
CA VAL A 656 -13.42 -12.12 -27.20
C VAL A 656 -13.34 -13.64 -27.30
N VAL A 657 -14.16 -14.36 -26.56
CA VAL A 657 -14.22 -15.84 -26.60
C VAL A 657 -14.65 -16.36 -27.97
N ALA A 658 -15.62 -15.74 -28.60
CA ALA A 658 -16.08 -16.12 -29.95
C ALA A 658 -14.99 -15.93 -31.00
N VAL A 659 -14.22 -14.82 -30.94
CA VAL A 659 -13.06 -14.58 -31.81
C VAL A 659 -11.93 -15.59 -31.51
N ALA A 660 -11.64 -15.83 -30.23
CA ALA A 660 -10.62 -16.80 -29.81
C ALA A 660 -10.91 -18.20 -30.32
N ARG A 661 -12.17 -18.65 -30.27
CA ARG A 661 -12.56 -19.98 -30.76
C ARG A 661 -12.23 -20.20 -32.25
N ARG A 662 -12.32 -19.14 -33.08
CA ARG A 662 -12.04 -19.22 -34.51
C ARG A 662 -10.54 -19.38 -34.83
N HIS A 663 -9.67 -18.85 -33.97
CA HIS A 663 -8.24 -18.73 -34.22
C HIS A 663 -7.38 -19.71 -33.40
N VAL A 664 -7.95 -20.32 -32.34
CA VAL A 664 -7.20 -21.18 -31.40
C VAL A 664 -7.83 -22.56 -31.37
N SER A 665 -7.29 -23.50 -32.09
CA SER A 665 -7.68 -24.91 -32.21
C SER A 665 -8.44 -25.51 -30.99
N TRP A 666 -8.20 -26.74 -30.56
CA TRP A 666 -8.82 -27.38 -29.40
C TRP A 666 -8.64 -26.61 -28.08
N ARG A 667 -7.55 -25.83 -27.95
CA ARG A 667 -7.31 -24.96 -26.76
C ARG A 667 -8.37 -23.85 -26.63
N GLY A 668 -9.03 -23.47 -27.72
CA GLY A 668 -10.14 -22.53 -27.71
C GLY A 668 -11.34 -23.00 -26.87
N TYR A 669 -11.58 -24.30 -26.75
CA TYR A 669 -12.67 -24.80 -25.90
C TYR A 669 -12.44 -24.52 -24.42
N GLY A 670 -11.20 -24.69 -23.92
CA GLY A 670 -10.85 -24.36 -22.55
C GLY A 670 -11.06 -22.88 -22.21
N ILE A 671 -10.73 -21.97 -23.16
CA ILE A 671 -10.96 -20.53 -23.04
C ILE A 671 -12.48 -20.23 -23.02
N VAL A 672 -13.27 -20.91 -23.90
CA VAL A 672 -14.73 -20.80 -23.92
C VAL A 672 -15.32 -21.19 -22.56
N ILE A 673 -14.91 -22.33 -22.02
CA ILE A 673 -15.41 -22.84 -20.73
C ILE A 673 -15.06 -21.84 -19.62
N ALA A 674 -13.83 -21.37 -19.52
CA ALA A 674 -13.42 -20.37 -18.53
C ALA A 674 -14.23 -19.08 -18.67
N GLY A 675 -14.47 -18.60 -19.88
CA GLY A 675 -15.29 -17.43 -20.17
C GLY A 675 -16.75 -17.60 -19.76
N ILE A 676 -17.33 -18.78 -20.00
CA ILE A 676 -18.71 -19.11 -19.56
C ILE A 676 -18.82 -19.06 -18.04
N PHE A 677 -17.87 -19.67 -17.30
CA PHE A 677 -17.87 -19.62 -15.84
C PHE A 677 -17.62 -18.22 -15.29
N THR A 678 -16.82 -17.41 -15.95
CA THR A 678 -16.63 -15.99 -15.60
C THR A 678 -17.95 -15.21 -15.75
N CYS A 679 -18.65 -15.37 -16.86
CA CYS A 679 -19.96 -14.76 -17.08
C CYS A 679 -21.01 -15.26 -16.08
N ALA A 680 -21.04 -16.55 -15.81
CA ALA A 680 -21.97 -17.15 -14.86
C ALA A 680 -21.71 -16.67 -13.43
N HIS A 681 -20.44 -16.50 -13.04
CA HIS A 681 -20.04 -15.90 -11.75
C HIS A 681 -20.69 -14.53 -11.55
N TRP A 682 -20.57 -13.64 -12.52
CA TRP A 682 -21.17 -12.32 -12.43
C TRP A 682 -22.71 -12.36 -12.44
N ALA A 683 -23.31 -13.15 -13.31
CA ALA A 683 -24.77 -13.26 -13.42
C ALA A 683 -25.42 -13.81 -12.14
N VAL A 684 -24.80 -14.81 -11.52
CA VAL A 684 -25.31 -15.42 -10.26
C VAL A 684 -25.01 -14.53 -9.03
N GLY A 685 -23.95 -13.74 -9.08
CA GLY A 685 -23.60 -12.80 -8.00
C GLY A 685 -24.38 -11.47 -8.05
N TRP A 686 -25.15 -11.24 -9.13
CA TRP A 686 -25.78 -9.96 -9.36
C TRP A 686 -27.14 -9.80 -8.68
N GLY A 687 -27.37 -8.63 -8.08
CA GLY A 687 -28.66 -8.23 -7.50
C GLY A 687 -28.94 -8.82 -6.11
N SER A 688 -30.10 -8.44 -5.54
CA SER A 688 -30.55 -8.85 -4.21
C SER A 688 -30.91 -10.35 -4.08
N LEU A 689 -31.16 -11.01 -5.21
CA LEU A 689 -31.42 -12.45 -5.30
C LEU A 689 -30.14 -13.26 -5.53
N GLY A 690 -28.97 -12.61 -5.61
CA GLY A 690 -27.68 -13.24 -5.85
C GLY A 690 -27.29 -14.18 -4.70
N SER A 691 -26.68 -15.31 -5.06
CA SER A 691 -26.10 -16.22 -4.09
C SER A 691 -24.57 -16.04 -4.03
N PRO A 692 -24.03 -15.39 -3.00
CA PRO A 692 -22.58 -15.17 -2.88
C PRO A 692 -21.78 -16.47 -2.90
N THR A 693 -22.30 -17.52 -2.26
CA THR A 693 -21.64 -18.84 -2.20
C THR A 693 -21.57 -19.50 -3.56
N ARG A 694 -22.68 -19.50 -4.33
CA ARG A 694 -22.70 -20.06 -5.69
C ARG A 694 -21.83 -19.26 -6.64
N SER A 695 -21.85 -17.93 -6.54
CA SER A 695 -21.00 -17.03 -7.33
C SER A 695 -19.52 -17.31 -7.08
N ARG A 696 -19.08 -17.44 -5.82
CA ARG A 696 -17.69 -17.80 -5.47
C ARG A 696 -17.28 -19.17 -6.01
N LEU A 697 -18.17 -20.16 -5.96
CA LEU A 697 -17.89 -21.48 -6.54
C LEU A 697 -17.61 -21.39 -8.05
N LEU A 698 -18.43 -20.62 -8.79
CA LEU A 698 -18.25 -20.41 -10.22
C LEU A 698 -16.93 -19.69 -10.54
N ALA A 699 -16.53 -18.70 -9.73
CA ALA A 699 -15.22 -18.05 -9.85
C ALA A 699 -14.07 -19.04 -9.65
N ARG A 700 -14.16 -19.92 -8.63
CA ARG A 700 -13.14 -20.97 -8.39
C ARG A 700 -13.02 -21.93 -9.57
N VAL A 701 -14.15 -22.33 -10.18
CA VAL A 701 -14.15 -23.18 -11.39
C VAL A 701 -13.50 -22.43 -12.56
N ALA A 702 -13.79 -21.16 -12.76
CA ALA A 702 -13.15 -20.33 -13.78
C ALA A 702 -11.62 -20.27 -13.58
N TRP A 703 -11.15 -20.06 -12.35
CA TRP A 703 -9.73 -20.08 -12.01
C TRP A 703 -9.10 -21.45 -12.25
N LEU A 704 -9.76 -22.53 -11.87
CA LEU A 704 -9.28 -23.87 -12.13
C LEU A 704 -9.11 -24.13 -13.64
N CYS A 705 -10.05 -23.70 -14.47
CA CYS A 705 -9.94 -23.77 -15.92
C CYS A 705 -8.74 -22.97 -16.43
N ILE A 706 -8.54 -21.73 -15.94
CA ILE A 706 -7.41 -20.88 -16.33
C ILE A 706 -6.07 -21.56 -15.98
N VAL A 707 -5.91 -22.04 -14.75
CA VAL A 707 -4.67 -22.71 -14.28
C VAL A 707 -4.43 -24.00 -15.06
N THR A 708 -5.47 -24.80 -15.28
CA THR A 708 -5.36 -26.02 -16.10
C THR A 708 -4.91 -25.71 -17.52
N MET A 709 -5.45 -24.65 -18.13
CA MET A 709 -5.04 -24.21 -19.46
C MET A 709 -3.59 -23.72 -19.48
N PHE A 710 -3.10 -23.02 -18.45
CA PHE A 710 -1.68 -22.71 -18.31
C PHE A 710 -0.82 -23.97 -18.28
N GLY A 711 -1.22 -25.01 -17.53
CA GLY A 711 -0.54 -26.31 -17.54
C GLY A 711 -0.52 -26.97 -18.91
N LEU A 712 -1.63 -26.90 -19.67
CA LEU A 712 -1.72 -27.44 -21.02
C LEU A 712 -0.86 -26.71 -22.06
N LEU A 713 -0.41 -25.49 -21.77
CA LEU A 713 0.58 -24.80 -22.61
C LEU A 713 1.95 -25.48 -22.62
N LEU A 714 2.26 -26.31 -21.63
CA LEU A 714 3.49 -27.12 -21.63
C LEU A 714 3.46 -28.23 -22.71
N LYS A 715 2.27 -28.60 -23.22
CA LYS A 715 2.14 -29.51 -24.34
C LYS A 715 2.61 -28.83 -25.62
N LYS A 716 3.66 -29.35 -26.22
CA LYS A 716 4.33 -28.78 -27.39
C LYS A 716 3.36 -28.62 -28.56
N ASP A 717 3.29 -27.41 -29.14
CA ASP A 717 2.50 -27.14 -30.35
C ASP A 717 3.34 -27.46 -31.61
N ARG A 718 2.71 -28.16 -32.56
CA ARG A 718 3.37 -28.47 -33.84
C ARG A 718 3.49 -27.25 -34.75
N ASN A 719 2.61 -26.25 -34.55
CA ASN A 719 2.50 -25.04 -35.37
C ASN A 719 3.40 -23.88 -34.88
N GLY A 720 4.24 -24.12 -33.88
CA GLY A 720 5.14 -23.13 -33.31
C GLY A 720 4.57 -22.31 -32.14
N PRO A 721 5.26 -21.24 -31.73
CA PRO A 721 4.94 -20.53 -30.48
C PRO A 721 3.78 -19.54 -30.57
N THR A 722 3.32 -19.12 -31.75
CA THR A 722 2.34 -18.05 -31.92
C THR A 722 1.01 -18.37 -31.24
N VAL A 723 0.46 -19.58 -31.45
CA VAL A 723 -0.82 -19.98 -30.85
C VAL A 723 -0.74 -20.06 -29.32
N PRO A 724 0.27 -20.71 -28.70
CA PRO A 724 0.48 -20.67 -27.25
C PRO A 724 0.55 -19.25 -26.67
N LEU A 725 1.23 -18.32 -27.33
CA LEU A 725 1.35 -16.92 -26.90
C LEU A 725 0.01 -16.17 -26.96
N VAL A 726 -0.81 -16.41 -28.00
CA VAL A 726 -2.18 -15.87 -28.06
C VAL A 726 -3.02 -16.41 -26.91
N VAL A 727 -2.92 -17.73 -26.64
CA VAL A 727 -3.64 -18.37 -25.54
C VAL A 727 -3.26 -17.75 -24.22
N VAL A 728 -1.97 -17.52 -23.94
CA VAL A 728 -1.51 -16.84 -22.71
C VAL A 728 -2.11 -15.45 -22.58
N GLY A 729 -2.11 -14.64 -23.63
CA GLY A 729 -2.76 -13.33 -23.63
C GLY A 729 -4.25 -13.42 -23.27
N LEU A 730 -4.97 -14.40 -23.81
CA LEU A 730 -6.38 -14.64 -23.50
C LEU A 730 -6.62 -15.14 -22.07
N LEU A 731 -5.71 -15.96 -21.53
CA LEU A 731 -5.79 -16.42 -20.13
C LEU A 731 -5.57 -15.27 -19.16
N PHE A 732 -4.58 -14.41 -19.41
CA PHE A 732 -4.40 -13.18 -18.61
C PHE A 732 -5.61 -12.25 -18.74
N TYR A 733 -6.19 -12.12 -19.93
CA TYR A 733 -7.42 -11.35 -20.11
C TYR A 733 -8.56 -11.87 -19.23
N LEU A 734 -8.83 -13.17 -19.22
CA LEU A 734 -9.89 -13.77 -18.38
C LEU A 734 -9.58 -13.64 -16.89
N ALA A 735 -8.30 -13.82 -16.49
CA ALA A 735 -7.86 -13.60 -15.12
C ALA A 735 -8.10 -12.14 -14.68
N ASN A 736 -7.74 -11.16 -15.54
CA ASN A 736 -8.04 -9.75 -15.29
C ASN A 736 -9.55 -9.49 -15.17
N CYS A 737 -10.37 -10.07 -16.06
CA CYS A 737 -11.82 -9.94 -15.99
C CYS A 737 -12.38 -10.42 -14.65
N LEU A 738 -11.89 -11.55 -14.12
CA LEU A 738 -12.32 -12.09 -12.83
C LEU A 738 -12.00 -11.15 -11.67
N VAL A 739 -10.75 -10.64 -11.59
CA VAL A 739 -10.32 -9.79 -10.46
C VAL A 739 -10.83 -8.37 -10.54
N LEU A 740 -11.00 -7.81 -11.74
CA LEU A 740 -11.52 -6.47 -11.96
C LEU A 740 -13.05 -6.41 -11.79
N GLY A 741 -13.73 -7.56 -11.87
CA GLY A 741 -15.19 -7.64 -11.79
C GLY A 741 -15.91 -7.10 -13.04
N ALA A 742 -17.23 -7.22 -13.04
CA ALA A 742 -18.06 -6.85 -14.20
C ALA A 742 -17.97 -5.38 -14.58
N SER A 743 -17.77 -4.47 -13.63
CA SER A 743 -17.69 -3.03 -13.90
C SER A 743 -16.48 -2.63 -14.74
N TYR A 744 -15.35 -3.31 -14.59
CA TYR A 744 -14.09 -2.98 -15.25
C TYR A 744 -13.60 -4.05 -16.24
N ALA A 745 -14.31 -5.17 -16.38
CA ALA A 745 -14.00 -6.18 -17.40
C ALA A 745 -13.97 -5.61 -18.84
N PRO A 746 -14.79 -4.65 -19.23
CA PRO A 746 -14.68 -4.02 -20.56
C PRO A 746 -13.35 -3.30 -20.77
N ALA A 747 -12.73 -2.74 -19.72
CA ALA A 747 -11.41 -2.13 -19.83
C ALA A 747 -10.33 -3.16 -20.19
N ALA A 748 -10.40 -4.38 -19.64
CA ALA A 748 -9.51 -5.47 -20.03
C ALA A 748 -9.71 -5.88 -21.50
N ALA A 749 -10.95 -5.89 -22.01
CA ALA A 749 -11.24 -6.15 -23.41
C ALA A 749 -10.66 -5.05 -24.33
N LEU A 750 -10.76 -3.78 -23.93
CA LEU A 750 -10.16 -2.66 -24.65
C LEU A 750 -8.63 -2.74 -24.66
N ALA A 751 -8.00 -3.19 -23.57
CA ALA A 751 -6.55 -3.43 -23.53
C ALA A 751 -6.13 -4.53 -24.52
N LEU A 752 -6.84 -5.65 -24.54
CA LEU A 752 -6.58 -6.73 -25.49
C LEU A 752 -6.79 -6.25 -26.93
N LEU A 753 -7.85 -5.48 -27.20
CA LEU A 753 -8.17 -4.94 -28.53
C LEU A 753 -7.10 -3.95 -29.00
N SER A 754 -6.61 -3.05 -28.12
CA SER A 754 -5.52 -2.12 -28.47
C SER A 754 -4.24 -2.89 -28.86
N GLY A 755 -3.88 -3.91 -28.10
CA GLY A 755 -2.75 -4.79 -28.43
C GLY A 755 -2.94 -5.49 -29.79
N PHE A 756 -4.15 -6.01 -30.06
CA PHE A 756 -4.47 -6.64 -31.32
C PHE A 756 -4.38 -5.67 -32.51
N LEU A 757 -4.85 -4.44 -32.37
CA LEU A 757 -4.73 -3.40 -33.42
C LEU A 757 -3.28 -3.07 -33.69
N VAL A 758 -2.44 -2.93 -32.65
CA VAL A 758 -0.98 -2.70 -32.81
C VAL A 758 -0.32 -3.87 -33.51
N LEU A 759 -0.62 -5.12 -33.14
CA LEU A 759 -0.07 -6.31 -33.81
C LEU A 759 -0.41 -6.32 -35.31
N ASN A 760 -1.62 -5.91 -35.70
CA ASN A 760 -2.00 -5.82 -37.11
C ASN A 760 -1.26 -4.68 -37.86
N ILE A 761 -1.03 -3.52 -37.21
CA ILE A 761 -0.19 -2.45 -37.78
C ILE A 761 1.23 -2.97 -38.02
N VAL A 762 1.82 -3.61 -36.99
CA VAL A 762 3.16 -4.19 -37.06
C VAL A 762 3.26 -5.27 -38.16
N GLY A 763 2.21 -6.07 -38.33
CA GLY A 763 2.09 -7.06 -39.41
C GLY A 763 2.18 -6.47 -40.82
N MET A 764 1.81 -5.19 -40.99
CA MET A 764 1.86 -4.48 -42.27
C MET A 764 3.21 -3.82 -42.59
N MET A 765 4.16 -3.79 -41.63
CA MET A 765 5.48 -3.22 -41.87
C MET A 765 6.17 -3.98 -43.01
N LYS A 766 6.47 -3.27 -44.11
CA LYS A 766 7.14 -3.86 -45.28
C LYS A 766 8.56 -4.31 -44.90
N ILE A 767 8.92 -5.47 -45.39
CA ILE A 767 10.25 -6.01 -45.31
C ILE A 767 10.93 -5.66 -46.62
N GLU A 768 11.70 -4.56 -46.69
CA GLU A 768 12.43 -4.19 -47.90
C GLU A 768 13.65 -5.14 -48.09
N GLY A 769 13.66 -5.81 -49.17
CA GLY A 769 14.65 -6.32 -50.10
C GLY A 769 15.90 -7.05 -49.62
N SER A 770 16.29 -7.13 -48.36
CA SER A 770 17.47 -7.87 -47.89
C SER A 770 17.22 -8.56 -46.57
N THR A 771 17.64 -9.84 -46.49
CA THR A 771 17.47 -10.67 -45.28
C THR A 771 18.01 -10.03 -43.96
N LYS A 772 19.06 -9.20 -44.02
CA LYS A 772 19.66 -8.50 -42.90
C LYS A 772 18.76 -7.36 -42.33
N TYR A 773 18.19 -6.53 -43.19
CA TYR A 773 17.33 -5.41 -42.76
C TYR A 773 15.99 -5.88 -42.23
N SER A 774 15.53 -7.02 -42.67
CA SER A 774 14.26 -7.64 -42.23
C SER A 774 14.23 -7.98 -40.75
N LEU A 775 15.30 -8.51 -40.19
CA LEU A 775 15.38 -8.94 -38.80
C LEU A 775 15.48 -7.71 -37.84
N SER A 776 16.28 -6.71 -38.22
CA SER A 776 16.42 -5.48 -37.43
C SER A 776 15.11 -4.70 -37.30
N SER A 777 14.30 -4.58 -38.37
CA SER A 777 12.99 -3.90 -38.31
C SER A 777 11.97 -4.62 -37.45
N ARG A 778 12.09 -5.96 -37.30
CA ARG A 778 11.25 -6.77 -36.43
C ARG A 778 11.55 -6.60 -34.94
N CYS A 779 12.75 -6.12 -34.62
CA CYS A 779 13.27 -5.94 -33.27
C CYS A 779 13.40 -4.46 -32.92
N SER A 780 12.61 -3.64 -33.58
CA SER A 780 12.61 -2.19 -33.43
C SER A 780 12.33 -1.74 -31.98
N SER A 781 13.08 -0.79 -31.48
CA SER A 781 12.88 -0.21 -30.16
C SER A 781 11.56 0.54 -30.07
N SER A 782 11.06 1.07 -31.20
CA SER A 782 9.78 1.74 -31.27
C SER A 782 8.60 0.79 -30.98
N LEU A 783 8.70 -0.49 -31.38
CA LEU A 783 7.69 -1.51 -31.09
C LEU A 783 7.67 -1.85 -29.60
N ALA A 784 8.84 -2.07 -29.01
CA ALA A 784 8.94 -2.33 -27.57
C ALA A 784 8.44 -1.13 -26.75
N CYS A 785 8.77 0.09 -27.18
CA CYS A 785 8.35 1.32 -26.53
C CYS A 785 6.82 1.50 -26.56
N VAL A 786 6.17 1.39 -27.73
CA VAL A 786 4.70 1.46 -27.83
C VAL A 786 4.04 0.42 -26.96
N TRP A 787 4.56 -0.81 -26.96
CA TRP A 787 4.01 -1.91 -26.19
C TRP A 787 4.12 -1.66 -24.69
N ALA A 788 5.25 -1.10 -24.21
CA ALA A 788 5.46 -0.72 -22.83
C ALA A 788 4.59 0.48 -22.40
N LEU A 789 4.45 1.50 -23.26
CA LEU A 789 3.57 2.65 -23.01
C LEU A 789 2.11 2.24 -22.91
N LEU A 790 1.64 1.31 -23.77
CA LEU A 790 0.30 0.76 -23.69
C LEU A 790 0.09 -0.06 -22.42
N ALA A 791 1.06 -0.91 -22.05
CA ALA A 791 1.02 -1.67 -20.82
C ALA A 791 0.87 -0.76 -19.60
N SER A 792 1.65 0.34 -19.54
CA SER A 792 1.58 1.36 -18.49
C SER A 792 0.26 2.14 -18.54
N TYR A 793 -0.23 2.51 -19.73
CA TYR A 793 -1.50 3.21 -19.88
C TYR A 793 -2.69 2.38 -19.39
N HIS A 794 -2.74 1.08 -19.74
CA HIS A 794 -3.87 0.23 -19.38
C HIS A 794 -3.94 -0.10 -17.88
N PHE A 795 -2.90 0.17 -17.09
CA PHE A 795 -3.02 0.24 -15.64
C PHE A 795 -4.04 1.30 -15.23
N TYR A 796 -3.91 2.52 -15.76
CA TYR A 796 -4.86 3.61 -15.50
C TYR A 796 -6.23 3.34 -16.17
N GLY A 797 -6.20 2.84 -17.40
CA GLY A 797 -7.41 2.49 -18.15
C GLY A 797 -8.24 1.37 -17.52
N ALA A 798 -7.68 0.57 -16.61
CA ALA A 798 -8.39 -0.42 -15.81
C ALA A 798 -8.93 0.15 -14.49
N GLY A 799 -8.88 1.46 -14.31
CA GLY A 799 -9.39 2.15 -13.12
C GLY A 799 -8.46 2.12 -11.92
N HIS A 800 -7.16 1.87 -12.12
CA HIS A 800 -6.16 1.98 -11.07
C HIS A 800 -5.49 3.35 -11.07
N HIS A 801 -5.02 3.74 -9.92
CA HIS A 801 -4.15 4.88 -9.73
C HIS A 801 -3.00 4.49 -8.78
N PRO A 802 -1.79 5.05 -8.90
CA PRO A 802 -0.68 4.76 -8.01
C PRO A 802 -0.86 5.48 -6.65
N THR A 803 -1.92 5.12 -5.91
CA THR A 803 -2.22 5.57 -4.55
C THR A 803 -2.68 4.37 -3.74
N LEU A 804 -2.41 4.36 -2.45
CA LEU A 804 -2.80 3.25 -1.57
C LEU A 804 -4.32 3.15 -1.43
N SER A 805 -5.01 4.30 -1.43
CA SER A 805 -6.47 4.40 -1.36
C SER A 805 -7.22 3.81 -2.57
N HIS A 806 -6.53 3.57 -3.70
CA HIS A 806 -7.13 2.95 -4.89
C HIS A 806 -6.86 1.44 -5.03
N ILE A 807 -6.32 0.80 -4.00
CA ILE A 807 -6.13 -0.65 -3.98
C ILE A 807 -7.47 -1.34 -3.76
N ARG A 808 -7.94 -2.08 -4.77
CA ARG A 808 -9.23 -2.80 -4.70
C ARG A 808 -9.09 -4.12 -3.96
N TRP A 809 -9.20 -4.08 -2.65
CA TRP A 809 -9.13 -5.26 -1.78
C TRP A 809 -10.19 -6.32 -2.09
N THR A 810 -11.32 -5.93 -2.66
CA THR A 810 -12.40 -6.83 -3.09
C THR A 810 -11.93 -7.92 -4.06
N ALA A 811 -10.85 -7.68 -4.81
CA ALA A 811 -10.26 -8.65 -5.73
C ALA A 811 -9.81 -9.94 -5.03
N VAL A 812 -9.46 -9.87 -3.75
CA VAL A 812 -9.00 -11.02 -2.96
C VAL A 812 -10.14 -11.98 -2.63
N PHE A 813 -11.35 -11.47 -2.46
CA PHE A 813 -12.48 -12.22 -1.90
C PHE A 813 -13.39 -12.89 -2.93
N HIS A 814 -13.28 -12.56 -4.22
CA HIS A 814 -14.20 -13.10 -5.22
C HIS A 814 -14.06 -14.62 -5.45
N ALA A 815 -12.87 -15.17 -5.21
CA ALA A 815 -12.59 -16.60 -5.44
C ALA A 815 -12.39 -17.40 -4.14
N GLY A 816 -12.11 -16.75 -3.01
CA GLY A 816 -11.75 -17.43 -1.79
C GLY A 816 -11.99 -16.65 -0.51
N ASP A 817 -11.72 -17.31 0.59
CA ASP A 817 -11.58 -16.73 1.90
C ASP A 817 -10.09 -16.86 2.29
N PRO A 818 -9.40 -15.76 2.66
CA PRO A 818 -7.99 -15.81 3.07
C PRO A 818 -7.71 -16.77 4.24
N ASN A 819 -8.72 -17.11 5.01
CA ASN A 819 -8.61 -18.05 6.13
C ASN A 819 -8.44 -19.52 5.72
N TYR A 820 -8.60 -19.89 4.44
CA TYR A 820 -8.32 -21.25 4.02
C TYR A 820 -6.81 -21.53 4.00
N LEU A 821 -6.32 -22.04 5.11
CA LEU A 821 -4.97 -22.53 5.33
C LEU A 821 -4.60 -23.71 4.40
N PRO A 822 -3.29 -23.87 4.09
CA PRO A 822 -2.12 -23.04 4.46
C PRO A 822 -1.76 -21.99 3.41
N PHE A 823 -2.44 -21.92 2.27
CA PHE A 823 -2.06 -21.13 1.10
C PHE A 823 -2.90 -19.84 0.91
N GLY A 824 -3.79 -19.51 1.85
CA GLY A 824 -4.73 -18.40 1.71
C GLY A 824 -4.04 -17.07 1.44
N HIS A 825 -3.00 -16.74 2.20
CA HIS A 825 -2.24 -15.49 2.01
C HIS A 825 -1.51 -15.43 0.66
N ALA A 826 -0.92 -16.54 0.21
CA ALA A 826 -0.24 -16.60 -1.09
C ALA A 826 -1.23 -16.42 -2.26
N ILE A 827 -2.41 -17.03 -2.15
CA ILE A 827 -3.49 -16.87 -3.15
C ILE A 827 -3.99 -15.42 -3.15
N SER A 828 -4.22 -14.83 -1.97
CA SER A 828 -4.63 -13.43 -1.83
C SER A 828 -3.63 -12.48 -2.44
N PHE A 829 -2.34 -12.68 -2.17
CA PHE A 829 -1.25 -11.91 -2.76
C PHE A 829 -1.23 -12.04 -4.29
N LEU A 830 -1.40 -13.27 -4.83
CA LEU A 830 -1.45 -13.51 -6.27
C LEU A 830 -2.65 -12.82 -6.92
N LEU A 831 -3.84 -12.93 -6.33
CA LEU A 831 -5.05 -12.29 -6.85
C LEU A 831 -4.93 -10.75 -6.84
N MET A 832 -4.36 -10.19 -5.77
CA MET A 832 -4.08 -8.76 -5.69
C MET A 832 -3.06 -8.33 -6.74
N THR A 833 -1.98 -9.10 -6.92
CA THR A 833 -0.95 -8.81 -7.94
C THR A 833 -1.56 -8.84 -9.35
N VAL A 834 -2.43 -9.80 -9.64
CA VAL A 834 -3.14 -9.86 -10.93
C VAL A 834 -4.12 -8.70 -11.07
N SER A 835 -4.81 -8.30 -10.00
CA SER A 835 -5.70 -7.14 -10.02
C SER A 835 -4.96 -5.85 -10.38
N LEU A 836 -3.86 -5.57 -9.70
CA LEU A 836 -3.11 -4.32 -9.87
C LEU A 836 -2.24 -4.33 -11.13
N PHE A 837 -1.56 -5.44 -11.41
CA PHE A 837 -0.50 -5.52 -12.42
C PHE A 837 -0.76 -6.56 -13.53
N GLY A 838 -1.97 -7.08 -13.64
CA GLY A 838 -2.32 -8.06 -14.67
C GLY A 838 -2.19 -7.52 -16.10
N MET A 839 -2.34 -6.19 -16.30
CA MET A 839 -2.11 -5.57 -17.62
C MET A 839 -0.63 -5.59 -18.02
N PRO A 840 0.34 -5.11 -17.20
CA PRO A 840 1.76 -5.29 -17.47
C PRO A 840 2.18 -6.75 -17.68
N MET A 841 1.60 -7.70 -16.93
CA MET A 841 1.85 -9.15 -17.12
C MET A 841 1.39 -9.63 -18.51
N MET A 842 0.17 -9.27 -18.91
CA MET A 842 -0.41 -9.66 -20.20
C MET A 842 0.42 -9.11 -21.36
N PHE A 843 0.76 -7.82 -21.33
CA PHE A 843 1.59 -7.20 -22.35
C PHE A 843 3.00 -7.80 -22.36
N GLY A 844 3.61 -8.05 -21.21
CA GLY A 844 4.91 -8.72 -21.09
C GLY A 844 4.90 -10.12 -21.72
N ALA A 845 3.91 -10.96 -21.38
CA ALA A 845 3.80 -12.32 -21.91
C ALA A 845 3.55 -12.38 -23.43
N THR A 846 3.00 -11.32 -23.98
CA THR A 846 2.67 -11.22 -25.42
C THR A 846 3.69 -10.44 -26.24
N VAL A 847 4.76 -9.88 -25.63
CA VAL A 847 5.88 -9.24 -26.37
C VAL A 847 6.40 -10.06 -27.55
N PRO A 848 6.58 -11.40 -27.43
CA PRO A 848 7.07 -12.19 -28.56
C PRO A 848 6.19 -12.12 -29.82
N LEU A 849 4.88 -11.82 -29.66
CA LEU A 849 3.98 -11.68 -30.82
C LEU A 849 4.40 -10.51 -31.71
N LEU A 850 5.01 -9.45 -31.19
CA LEU A 850 5.54 -8.35 -32.00
C LEU A 850 6.52 -8.82 -33.08
N ALA A 851 7.31 -9.86 -32.81
CA ALA A 851 8.23 -10.48 -33.78
C ALA A 851 7.55 -11.52 -34.68
N LEU A 852 6.55 -12.24 -34.14
CA LEU A 852 6.03 -13.47 -34.75
C LEU A 852 4.67 -13.28 -35.48
N TRP A 853 3.94 -12.15 -35.24
CA TRP A 853 2.58 -11.95 -35.76
C TRP A 853 2.54 -11.68 -37.25
N GLY A 854 1.64 -12.39 -37.96
CA GLY A 854 0.97 -12.08 -39.25
C GLY A 854 1.78 -11.56 -40.43
N ARG A 855 3.01 -12.02 -40.66
CA ARG A 855 3.87 -11.44 -41.70
C ARG A 855 3.87 -12.23 -43.01
N ASN A 856 3.49 -11.52 -44.07
CA ASN A 856 3.66 -11.99 -45.44
C ASN A 856 5.14 -11.89 -45.82
N GLY A 857 5.93 -12.92 -45.60
CA GLY A 857 7.35 -12.98 -45.97
C GLY A 857 7.94 -14.38 -45.73
N ALA A 858 9.19 -14.63 -46.18
CA ALA A 858 9.87 -15.89 -45.96
C ALA A 858 9.91 -16.24 -44.44
N PRO A 859 9.59 -17.49 -44.07
CA PRO A 859 9.56 -17.90 -42.67
C PRO A 859 10.96 -17.73 -42.06
N MET A 860 11.05 -17.03 -40.90
CA MET A 860 12.31 -16.94 -40.16
C MET A 860 12.69 -18.31 -39.61
N GLY A 861 13.96 -18.65 -39.73
CA GLY A 861 14.50 -19.86 -39.09
C GLY A 861 14.39 -19.76 -37.55
N PRO A 862 14.36 -20.89 -36.83
CA PRO A 862 14.19 -20.93 -35.39
C PRO A 862 15.21 -20.08 -34.61
N ARG A 863 16.44 -19.97 -35.05
CA ARG A 863 17.47 -19.11 -34.44
C ARG A 863 17.15 -17.63 -34.57
N SER A 864 16.72 -17.19 -35.75
CA SER A 864 16.35 -15.81 -36.01
C SER A 864 15.09 -15.42 -35.22
N GLN A 865 14.10 -16.32 -35.06
CA GLN A 865 12.94 -16.12 -34.23
C GLN A 865 13.33 -15.93 -32.76
N LEU A 866 14.23 -16.79 -32.25
CA LEU A 866 14.72 -16.68 -30.87
C LEU A 866 15.45 -15.37 -30.64
N ALA A 867 16.35 -14.98 -31.55
CA ALA A 867 17.09 -13.72 -31.46
C ALA A 867 16.16 -12.51 -31.47
N ALA A 868 15.17 -12.48 -32.37
CA ALA A 868 14.20 -11.41 -32.46
C ALA A 868 13.36 -11.27 -31.17
N VAL A 869 12.83 -12.39 -30.71
CA VAL A 869 12.01 -12.42 -29.48
C VAL A 869 12.84 -12.00 -28.27
N PHE A 870 14.04 -12.53 -28.10
CA PHE A 870 14.91 -12.17 -27.00
C PHE A 870 15.21 -10.66 -26.99
N THR A 871 15.59 -10.09 -28.15
CA THR A 871 15.87 -8.66 -28.26
C THR A 871 14.66 -7.79 -27.89
N LEU A 872 13.46 -8.15 -28.35
CA LEU A 872 12.25 -7.41 -28.00
C LEU A 872 11.90 -7.55 -26.51
N CYS A 873 12.03 -8.75 -25.97
CA CYS A 873 11.82 -8.99 -24.54
C CYS A 873 12.78 -8.14 -23.68
N LEU A 874 14.07 -8.09 -24.07
CA LEU A 874 15.05 -7.28 -23.36
C LEU A 874 14.74 -5.77 -23.48
N LYS A 875 14.36 -5.29 -24.68
CA LYS A 875 13.99 -3.90 -24.90
C LYS A 875 12.72 -3.49 -24.13
N PHE A 876 11.73 -4.35 -24.08
CA PHE A 876 10.51 -4.12 -23.31
C PHE A 876 10.81 -4.07 -21.79
N ALA A 877 11.60 -5.02 -21.30
CA ALA A 877 12.03 -5.04 -19.90
C ALA A 877 12.83 -3.78 -19.53
N LEU A 878 13.71 -3.30 -20.43
CA LEU A 878 14.44 -2.04 -20.26
C LEU A 878 13.52 -0.82 -20.14
N CYS A 879 12.41 -0.78 -20.89
CA CYS A 879 11.46 0.34 -20.78
C CYS A 879 10.93 0.48 -19.34
N PHE A 880 10.55 -0.63 -18.69
CA PHE A 880 10.12 -0.64 -17.30
C PHE A 880 11.27 -0.36 -16.33
N ALA A 881 12.45 -0.91 -16.56
CA ALA A 881 13.62 -0.66 -15.71
C ALA A 881 14.04 0.81 -15.70
N ILE A 882 14.01 1.50 -16.87
CA ILE A 882 14.26 2.95 -16.97
C ILE A 882 13.25 3.74 -16.15
N ARG A 883 11.98 3.39 -16.20
CA ARG A 883 10.92 4.07 -15.45
C ARG A 883 11.07 3.87 -13.94
N VAL A 884 11.36 2.65 -13.50
CA VAL A 884 11.62 2.37 -12.07
C VAL A 884 12.85 3.13 -11.57
N PHE A 885 13.95 3.13 -12.34
CA PHE A 885 15.12 3.94 -12.01
C PHE A 885 14.77 5.42 -11.84
N SER A 886 13.97 5.96 -12.77
CA SER A 886 13.52 7.36 -12.70
C SER A 886 12.62 7.63 -11.50
N CYS A 887 11.74 6.70 -11.12
CA CYS A 887 10.93 6.81 -9.91
C CYS A 887 11.78 6.74 -8.63
N ALA A 888 12.78 5.85 -8.57
CA ALA A 888 13.70 5.76 -7.45
C ALA A 888 14.54 7.05 -7.32
N LEU A 889 15.04 7.57 -8.44
CA LEU A 889 15.75 8.84 -8.46
C LEU A 889 14.86 10.01 -8.03
N SER A 890 13.63 10.06 -8.52
CA SER A 890 12.62 11.05 -8.12
C SER A 890 12.32 11.00 -6.62
N ALA A 891 12.11 9.80 -6.08
CA ALA A 891 11.90 9.60 -4.65
C ALA A 891 13.12 10.05 -3.82
N THR A 892 14.34 9.84 -4.32
CA THR A 892 15.57 10.32 -3.67
C THR A 892 15.65 11.86 -3.67
N ILE A 893 15.35 12.49 -4.80
CA ILE A 893 15.38 13.97 -4.92
C ILE A 893 14.33 14.60 -4.00
N HIS A 894 13.16 13.98 -3.88
CA HIS A 894 12.01 14.49 -3.13
C HIS A 894 11.84 13.83 -1.76
N CYS A 895 12.82 13.13 -1.22
CA CYS A 895 12.68 12.38 0.04
C CYS A 895 12.20 13.23 1.23
N ARG A 896 12.49 14.53 1.22
CA ARG A 896 12.03 15.50 2.22
C ARG A 896 10.91 16.43 1.71
N HIS A 897 10.34 16.15 0.55
CA HIS A 897 9.23 16.94 0.02
C HIS A 897 7.92 16.58 0.73
N LEU A 898 7.05 17.56 0.93
CA LEU A 898 5.77 17.39 1.61
C LEU A 898 4.89 16.25 1.01
N MET A 899 4.93 16.09 -0.32
CA MET A 899 4.13 15.08 -1.04
C MET A 899 4.86 13.74 -1.22
N ILE A 900 5.93 13.47 -0.46
CA ILE A 900 6.71 12.24 -0.64
C ILE A 900 5.85 10.99 -0.40
N TRP A 901 5.03 10.98 0.64
CA TRP A 901 4.20 9.85 1.03
C TRP A 901 2.89 9.75 0.26
N GLY A 902 2.33 10.88 -0.18
CA GLY A 902 1.08 10.91 -0.96
C GLY A 902 1.25 10.66 -2.45
N VAL A 903 2.40 11.02 -3.04
CA VAL A 903 2.60 10.98 -4.49
C VAL A 903 3.80 10.13 -4.91
N PHE A 904 5.01 10.45 -4.43
CA PHE A 904 6.24 9.84 -4.96
C PHE A 904 6.46 8.40 -4.47
N THR A 905 6.22 8.13 -3.19
CA THR A 905 6.37 6.78 -2.62
C THR A 905 5.35 5.78 -3.20
N PRO A 906 4.04 6.07 -3.21
CA PRO A 906 3.09 5.20 -3.87
C PRO A 906 3.44 4.99 -5.34
N LYS A 907 3.83 6.05 -6.07
CA LYS A 907 4.26 5.92 -7.47
C LYS A 907 5.44 4.96 -7.62
N LEU A 908 6.45 5.06 -6.78
CA LEU A 908 7.61 4.14 -6.79
C LEU A 908 7.17 2.69 -6.55
N LEU A 909 6.33 2.45 -5.54
CA LEU A 909 5.86 1.10 -5.20
C LEU A 909 5.05 0.47 -6.35
N PHE A 910 4.12 1.23 -6.92
CA PHE A 910 3.33 0.75 -8.05
C PHE A 910 4.16 0.55 -9.31
N GLU A 911 5.13 1.40 -9.59
CA GLU A 911 6.03 1.23 -10.74
C GLU A 911 6.96 0.03 -10.54
N ALA A 912 7.45 -0.20 -9.32
CA ALA A 912 8.23 -1.39 -8.96
C ALA A 912 7.42 -2.68 -9.16
N GLY A 913 6.17 -2.72 -8.68
CA GLY A 913 5.25 -3.83 -8.88
C GLY A 913 4.91 -4.07 -10.35
N ALA A 914 4.67 -3.00 -11.12
CA ALA A 914 4.42 -3.07 -12.56
C ALA A 914 5.66 -3.61 -13.30
N CYS A 915 6.87 -3.17 -12.93
CA CYS A 915 8.13 -3.66 -13.49
C CYS A 915 8.32 -5.16 -13.20
N ALA A 916 8.20 -5.57 -11.94
CA ALA A 916 8.33 -6.98 -11.56
C ALA A 916 7.33 -7.87 -12.31
N SER A 917 6.09 -7.42 -12.45
CA SER A 917 5.03 -8.12 -13.17
C SER A 917 5.26 -8.16 -14.69
N ALA A 918 5.74 -7.07 -15.27
CA ALA A 918 6.13 -7.01 -16.67
C ALA A 918 7.32 -7.94 -16.97
N LEU A 919 8.33 -7.98 -16.09
CA LEU A 919 9.46 -8.90 -16.16
C LEU A 919 9.01 -10.36 -16.09
N PHE A 920 8.13 -10.68 -15.14
CA PHE A 920 7.54 -12.02 -15.04
C PHE A 920 6.80 -12.43 -16.32
N GLY A 921 5.92 -11.55 -16.83
CA GLY A 921 5.23 -11.79 -18.10
C GLY A 921 6.22 -12.00 -19.24
N THR A 922 7.25 -11.16 -19.34
CA THR A 922 8.28 -11.25 -20.40
C THR A 922 9.05 -12.57 -20.34
N LEU A 923 9.43 -13.02 -19.15
CA LEU A 923 10.07 -14.32 -18.92
C LEU A 923 9.17 -15.47 -19.37
N LEU A 924 7.89 -15.42 -19.01
CA LEU A 924 6.91 -16.42 -19.41
C LEU A 924 6.76 -16.48 -20.95
N GLY A 925 6.63 -15.33 -21.61
CA GLY A 925 6.52 -15.24 -23.07
C GLY A 925 7.77 -15.76 -23.78
N ALA A 926 8.97 -15.38 -23.30
CA ALA A 926 10.25 -15.86 -23.81
C ALA A 926 10.42 -17.38 -23.62
N ALA A 927 10.10 -17.89 -22.42
CA ALA A 927 10.17 -19.31 -22.10
C ALA A 927 9.22 -20.15 -22.96
N LEU A 928 7.98 -19.72 -23.13
CA LEU A 928 7.02 -20.39 -24.02
C LEU A 928 7.49 -20.37 -25.48
N THR A 929 8.06 -19.27 -25.93
CA THR A 929 8.64 -19.21 -27.29
C THR A 929 9.77 -20.22 -27.43
N ALA A 930 10.71 -20.22 -26.50
CA ALA A 930 11.84 -21.17 -26.55
C ALA A 930 11.39 -22.64 -26.48
N TRP A 931 10.34 -22.93 -25.68
CA TRP A 931 9.77 -24.27 -25.54
C TRP A 931 9.11 -24.76 -26.83
N HIS A 932 8.32 -23.91 -27.51
CA HIS A 932 7.58 -24.29 -28.71
C HIS A 932 8.36 -24.19 -30.01
N LEU A 933 9.54 -23.53 -30.02
CA LEU A 933 10.41 -23.53 -31.18
C LEU A 933 10.92 -24.95 -31.49
N PRO A 934 10.91 -25.37 -32.77
CA PRO A 934 11.41 -26.68 -33.16
C PRO A 934 12.89 -26.86 -32.77
N SER A 935 13.23 -28.03 -32.28
CA SER A 935 14.63 -28.45 -32.14
C SER A 935 15.26 -28.64 -33.55
N GLN A 936 16.37 -27.98 -33.81
CA GLN A 936 17.12 -28.32 -34.98
C GLN A 936 17.61 -29.78 -34.85
N ASN A 937 16.98 -30.69 -35.56
CA ASN A 937 17.61 -31.98 -35.79
C ASN A 937 18.89 -31.72 -36.58
N ARG A 938 19.99 -32.31 -36.12
CA ARG A 938 21.18 -32.47 -36.89
C ARG A 938 20.83 -33.38 -38.12
N SER A 939 20.40 -32.79 -39.20
CA SER A 939 20.28 -33.46 -40.47
C SER A 939 21.02 -32.63 -41.50
N SER A 940 22.13 -33.21 -41.91
CA SER A 940 23.06 -32.91 -42.98
C SER A 940 23.98 -31.72 -42.83
#